data_2cd2795df0f3c385b0efa47daaad8715
#
_entry.id   2cd2795df0f3c385b0efa47daaad8715
#
_cell.length_a   1.000
_cell.length_b   1.000
_cell.length_c   1.000
_cell.angle_alpha   90.00
_cell.angle_beta   90.00
_cell.angle_gamma   90.00
#
_symmetry.space_group_name_H-M   'P 1'
#
loop_
_entity.id
_entity.type
_entity.pdbx_description
1 polymer ?
#
loop_
_entity_poly.entity_id
_entity_poly.type
_entity_poly.pdbx_seq_one_letter_code
_entity_poly.pdbx_strand_id
1 'polypeptide(L)'
;MFKKKFKYAIIWREGSGGMAELKDVKGIGPRALSLLNKINIKTVDDLVTHYPFRYDVLERCDLSKAMDGDKITIDGKVESVPILMRFKASLNKMNFRLVTQSGVVGVSIFNRAFLKSQLGVGAGVTVIGKFDKSKNVITASDVKLGVLTNKVKIEPVYHCTSGITNKNMATYINMALLMYGREVTDYIPNVYQEKYNFVNKKTALNIIHNPSTAEKLKEVTIRLKYEELFEFMFKINYLKQQNKKKNNGLERNIDKDKLNNFISKIPFKLTGDQKKAIDEIIGDLEAPNRMNRLLQGDVGSGKTVVAFTGMYANYLSGYQSALMAPTEILAVQHYNNLLEFLNDTDVKVALLTGSTQKKDKVNIYNGLKDGSINMVIGTHALIQDEVEYSNLGLVITDEQHRFGVHQRANLQNKGVRPDVLFMSATPIPRTYALTIFGDMDVSNIKERPKGRQKIDTYVKKNNEIKDVLEMMYKELKAGHQVYVIAPLIEESENSDLTNVNELKEQMKLAFGSQYKIDIVHGKMASGAKDMIMNQFKNNEVQILISTTVVEVGVDVPNATTMAIFDADRFGLSTLHQLRGRVGRGTSKSQCILISDSDAERLKIMEREDDGFVISEEDFKLRGHGDLFGTKQSGDMTFKIANIKNDYKILLQAKKDSKEYLLDKSTDDDELKKKLIDAITEG
;
A
#
# COMPACT_ATOMS: atom_id res chain seq x y z
N MET A 1 28.00 14.74 -7.90
CA MET A 1 28.66 14.05 -6.76
C MET A 1 27.66 14.00 -5.60
N PHE A 2 26.71 13.05 -5.58
CA PHE A 2 25.93 12.65 -4.41
C PHE A 2 25.15 11.39 -4.80
N LYS A 3 25.89 10.26 -4.90
CA LYS A 3 25.29 8.92 -4.79
C LYS A 3 25.28 8.57 -3.31
N LYS A 4 24.22 8.87 -2.58
CA LYS A 4 23.90 8.18 -1.34
C LYS A 4 22.58 7.43 -1.56
N LYS A 5 22.72 6.12 -1.71
CA LYS A 5 21.66 5.15 -1.66
C LYS A 5 20.97 5.29 -0.29
N PHE A 6 19.72 5.75 -0.27
CA PHE A 6 18.87 5.58 0.89
C PHE A 6 18.57 4.08 1.04
N LYS A 7 19.37 3.40 1.83
CA LYS A 7 18.98 2.13 2.45
C LYS A 7 18.10 2.47 3.64
N TYR A 8 16.81 2.32 3.52
CA TYR A 8 15.89 2.27 4.65
C TYR A 8 15.98 0.86 5.30
N ALA A 9 17.15 0.52 5.81
CA ALA A 9 17.22 -0.42 6.91
C ALA A 9 16.90 0.40 8.17
N ILE A 10 16.04 -0.10 9.06
CA ILE A 10 16.05 0.34 10.44
C ILE A 10 17.47 0.01 10.92
N ILE A 11 18.38 0.98 10.86
CA ILE A 11 19.75 0.83 11.29
C ILE A 11 19.70 0.96 12.80
N TRP A 12 19.58 -0.19 13.46
CA TRP A 12 19.94 -0.34 14.85
C TRP A 12 21.45 -0.15 14.94
N ARG A 13 21.86 0.70 15.74
CA ARG A 13 23.03 1.50 15.94
C ARG A 13 24.30 0.75 16.37
N GLU A 14 25.42 1.20 15.90
CA GLU A 14 26.67 1.30 16.65
C GLU A 14 26.69 2.64 17.38
N GLY A 15 26.29 2.67 18.65
CA GLY A 15 26.37 3.82 19.55
C GLY A 15 27.24 3.50 20.75
N SER A 16 28.26 4.27 20.95
CA SER A 16 29.30 4.22 21.97
C SER A 16 28.79 4.12 23.41
N GLY A 17 28.70 2.90 23.90
CA GLY A 17 28.49 2.48 25.26
C GLY A 17 28.34 0.96 25.21
N GLY A 18 29.29 0.19 25.69
CA GLY A 18 29.49 -1.25 25.51
C GLY A 18 28.23 -2.09 25.38
N MET A 19 27.65 -2.16 24.18
CA MET A 19 26.55 -3.06 23.91
C MET A 19 27.05 -4.49 23.97
N ALA A 20 26.32 -5.33 24.70
CA ALA A 20 26.57 -6.76 24.75
C ALA A 20 26.54 -7.35 23.33
N GLU A 21 27.61 -8.00 22.94
CA GLU A 21 27.67 -8.71 21.67
C GLU A 21 26.97 -10.06 21.77
N LEU A 22 26.43 -10.56 20.66
CA LEU A 22 25.78 -11.88 20.62
C LEU A 22 26.67 -13.01 21.12
N LYS A 23 28.01 -12.88 20.95
CA LYS A 23 28.99 -13.85 21.46
C LYS A 23 29.03 -13.97 22.99
N ASP A 24 28.58 -12.91 23.68
CA ASP A 24 28.57 -12.84 25.15
C ASP A 24 27.33 -13.51 25.75
N VAL A 25 26.32 -13.80 24.92
CA VAL A 25 25.12 -14.52 25.36
C VAL A 25 25.46 -16.00 25.59
N LYS A 26 25.30 -16.48 26.84
CA LYS A 26 25.58 -17.85 27.22
C LYS A 26 24.84 -18.85 26.34
N GLY A 27 25.58 -19.73 25.67
CA GLY A 27 25.05 -20.75 24.76
C GLY A 27 25.20 -20.43 23.27
N ILE A 28 25.59 -19.20 22.91
CA ILE A 28 25.87 -18.80 21.52
C ILE A 28 27.37 -18.96 21.25
N GLY A 29 27.75 -20.11 20.68
CA GLY A 29 29.13 -20.37 20.21
C GLY A 29 29.33 -19.86 18.75
N PRO A 30 30.58 -19.94 18.21
CA PRO A 30 30.90 -19.43 16.89
C PRO A 30 30.01 -19.94 15.73
N ARG A 31 29.63 -21.24 15.82
CA ARG A 31 28.72 -21.85 14.84
C ARG A 31 27.32 -21.26 14.91
N ALA A 32 26.77 -21.09 16.12
CA ALA A 32 25.45 -20.49 16.32
C ALA A 32 25.43 -19.04 15.88
N LEU A 33 26.49 -18.28 16.18
CA LEU A 33 26.66 -16.89 15.74
C LEU A 33 26.63 -16.76 14.21
N SER A 34 27.37 -17.62 13.50
CA SER A 34 27.34 -17.64 12.03
C SER A 34 25.96 -17.95 11.46
N LEU A 35 25.19 -18.82 12.10
CA LEU A 35 23.83 -19.18 11.68
C LEU A 35 22.81 -18.08 12.00
N LEU A 36 22.94 -17.38 13.13
CA LEU A 36 22.11 -16.22 13.48
C LEU A 36 22.33 -15.06 12.49
N ASN A 37 23.59 -14.80 12.12
CA ASN A 37 23.94 -13.79 11.12
C ASN A 37 23.28 -14.05 9.74
N LYS A 38 23.08 -15.32 9.35
CA LYS A 38 22.39 -15.68 8.09
C LYS A 38 20.92 -15.26 8.05
N ILE A 39 20.30 -15.12 9.21
CA ILE A 39 18.91 -14.65 9.36
C ILE A 39 18.84 -13.22 9.88
N ASN A 40 19.91 -12.43 9.63
CA ASN A 40 20.03 -11.02 10.01
C ASN A 40 19.92 -10.72 11.51
N ILE A 41 20.20 -11.67 12.39
CA ILE A 41 20.31 -11.44 13.84
C ILE A 41 21.79 -11.18 14.13
N LYS A 42 22.18 -9.91 14.36
CA LYS A 42 23.55 -9.45 14.53
C LYS A 42 23.85 -8.91 15.92
N THR A 43 22.82 -8.42 16.61
CA THR A 43 22.91 -7.79 17.94
C THR A 43 22.05 -8.54 18.94
N VAL A 44 22.25 -8.27 20.22
CA VAL A 44 21.37 -8.79 21.30
C VAL A 44 19.96 -8.25 21.13
N ASP A 45 19.82 -7.02 20.70
CA ASP A 45 18.50 -6.40 20.45
C ASP A 45 17.77 -7.09 19.28
N ASP A 46 18.48 -7.42 18.17
CA ASP A 46 17.89 -8.23 17.10
C ASP A 46 17.39 -9.57 17.61
N LEU A 47 18.12 -10.20 18.52
CA LEU A 47 17.78 -11.51 19.08
C LEU A 47 16.53 -11.43 19.95
N VAL A 48 16.44 -10.47 20.88
CA VAL A 48 15.29 -10.34 21.79
C VAL A 48 14.05 -9.76 21.11
N THR A 49 14.22 -9.11 19.96
CA THR A 49 13.13 -8.62 19.09
C THR A 49 12.84 -9.56 17.92
N HIS A 50 13.45 -10.73 17.86
CA HIS A 50 13.09 -11.80 16.93
C HIS A 50 11.80 -12.48 17.40
N TYR A 51 10.65 -11.83 17.11
CA TYR A 51 9.35 -12.26 17.62
C TYR A 51 8.91 -13.61 17.04
N PRO A 52 8.15 -14.42 17.80
CA PRO A 52 7.51 -15.61 17.27
C PRO A 52 6.54 -15.27 16.15
N PHE A 53 6.54 -16.01 15.06
CA PHE A 53 5.59 -15.81 13.97
C PHE A 53 4.24 -16.49 14.22
N ARG A 54 4.21 -17.48 15.14
CA ARG A 54 2.99 -18.15 15.62
C ARG A 54 3.21 -18.74 17.01
N TYR A 55 2.10 -19.17 17.61
CA TYR A 55 2.11 -19.88 18.89
C TYR A 55 1.37 -21.20 18.77
N ASP A 56 1.96 -22.26 19.29
CA ASP A 56 1.30 -23.56 19.41
C ASP A 56 0.68 -23.65 20.81
N VAL A 57 -0.65 -23.80 20.87
CA VAL A 57 -1.39 -23.90 22.11
C VAL A 57 -1.56 -25.37 22.43
N LEU A 58 -0.98 -25.81 23.56
CA LEU A 58 -1.10 -27.15 24.11
C LEU A 58 -2.07 -27.10 25.26
N GLU A 59 -3.32 -27.46 25.00
CA GLU A 59 -4.36 -27.53 26.02
C GLU A 59 -4.57 -29.02 26.38
N ARG A 60 -4.42 -29.33 27.68
CA ARG A 60 -4.67 -30.68 28.20
C ARG A 60 -6.12 -31.05 27.98
N CYS A 61 -6.35 -32.10 27.17
CA CYS A 61 -7.66 -32.64 26.91
C CYS A 61 -8.05 -33.68 27.99
N ASP A 62 -9.31 -33.65 28.35
CA ASP A 62 -9.91 -34.74 29.15
C ASP A 62 -10.41 -35.82 28.18
N LEU A 63 -9.79 -37.04 28.27
CA LEU A 63 -10.14 -38.17 27.42
C LEU A 63 -11.65 -38.53 27.47
N SER A 64 -12.29 -38.32 28.63
CA SER A 64 -13.71 -38.64 28.80
C SER A 64 -14.60 -37.80 27.87
N LYS A 65 -14.17 -36.57 27.51
CA LYS A 65 -14.86 -35.61 26.68
C LYS A 65 -14.46 -35.65 25.21
N ALA A 66 -13.35 -36.34 24.88
CA ALA A 66 -12.83 -36.43 23.54
C ALA A 66 -13.73 -37.28 22.63
N MET A 67 -13.94 -36.85 21.42
CA MET A 67 -14.67 -37.57 20.37
C MET A 67 -13.69 -38.38 19.50
N ASP A 68 -14.23 -39.32 18.76
CA ASP A 68 -13.46 -40.11 17.82
C ASP A 68 -12.92 -39.19 16.70
N GLY A 69 -11.62 -39.32 16.45
CA GLY A 69 -10.96 -38.53 15.43
C GLY A 69 -10.46 -37.16 15.87
N ASP A 70 -10.71 -36.73 17.10
CA ASP A 70 -10.23 -35.45 17.62
C ASP A 70 -8.70 -35.40 17.71
N LYS A 71 -8.15 -34.22 17.39
CA LYS A 71 -6.75 -33.92 17.68
C LYS A 71 -6.63 -33.45 19.12
N ILE A 72 -6.03 -34.28 19.96
CA ILE A 72 -5.92 -34.03 21.40
C ILE A 72 -4.46 -33.84 21.84
N THR A 73 -4.30 -33.12 22.95
CA THR A 73 -3.04 -33.08 23.71
C THR A 73 -3.30 -33.65 25.08
N ILE A 74 -2.51 -34.66 25.46
CA ILE A 74 -2.63 -35.31 26.76
C ILE A 74 -1.24 -35.54 27.35
N ASP A 75 -1.13 -35.48 28.66
CA ASP A 75 0.10 -35.80 29.36
C ASP A 75 -0.09 -36.90 30.38
N GLY A 76 0.99 -37.55 30.72
CA GLY A 76 0.98 -38.65 31.65
C GLY A 76 2.37 -39.30 31.83
N LYS A 77 2.36 -40.44 32.47
CA LYS A 77 3.57 -41.26 32.66
C LYS A 77 3.56 -42.51 31.79
N VAL A 78 4.66 -42.84 31.18
CA VAL A 78 4.81 -44.05 30.38
C VAL A 78 4.66 -45.26 31.28
N GLU A 79 3.74 -46.16 30.97
CA GLU A 79 3.42 -47.37 31.76
C GLU A 79 4.19 -48.61 31.24
N SER A 80 4.36 -48.69 29.91
CA SER A 80 4.95 -49.89 29.29
C SER A 80 6.23 -49.57 28.55
N VAL A 81 7.15 -50.53 28.49
CA VAL A 81 8.37 -50.40 27.66
C VAL A 81 7.97 -50.17 26.21
N PRO A 82 8.47 -49.12 25.52
CA PRO A 82 8.15 -48.84 24.13
C PRO A 82 8.58 -49.95 23.18
N ILE A 83 7.62 -50.50 22.43
CA ILE A 83 7.86 -51.56 21.43
C ILE A 83 8.04 -50.90 20.08
N LEU A 84 9.22 -51.06 19.47
CA LEU A 84 9.53 -50.56 18.16
C LEU A 84 9.36 -51.64 17.10
N MET A 85 8.44 -51.42 16.18
CA MET A 85 8.19 -52.29 15.01
C MET A 85 8.76 -51.58 13.76
N ARG A 86 9.55 -52.30 12.95
CA ARG A 86 10.07 -51.82 11.67
C ARG A 86 9.36 -52.55 10.53
N PHE A 87 8.67 -51.80 9.67
CA PHE A 87 7.94 -52.37 8.54
C PHE A 87 8.75 -52.25 7.22
N LYS A 88 9.51 -51.17 7.05
CA LYS A 88 10.42 -50.91 5.92
C LYS A 88 11.61 -50.07 6.43
N ALA A 89 12.65 -49.92 5.62
CA ALA A 89 13.82 -49.14 5.98
C ALA A 89 13.46 -47.68 6.41
N SER A 90 12.39 -47.09 5.81
CA SER A 90 11.92 -45.75 6.06
C SER A 90 10.69 -45.65 6.95
N LEU A 91 10.09 -46.80 7.36
CA LEU A 91 8.84 -46.79 8.13
C LEU A 91 8.99 -47.65 9.40
N ASN A 92 8.99 -46.97 10.53
CA ASN A 92 8.94 -47.62 11.84
C ASN A 92 7.75 -47.05 12.64
N LYS A 93 7.19 -47.88 13.51
CA LYS A 93 6.09 -47.56 14.42
C LYS A 93 6.53 -47.93 15.82
N MET A 94 6.35 -47.03 16.76
CA MET A 94 6.59 -47.28 18.17
C MET A 94 5.29 -47.21 18.93
N ASN A 95 5.00 -48.20 19.76
CA ASN A 95 3.80 -48.28 20.59
C ASN A 95 4.20 -48.31 22.06
N PHE A 96 3.47 -47.60 22.91
CA PHE A 96 3.57 -47.65 24.36
C PHE A 96 2.23 -47.29 25.01
N ARG A 97 2.09 -47.54 26.31
CA ARG A 97 0.93 -47.16 27.10
C ARG A 97 1.25 -45.95 27.97
N LEU A 98 0.31 -45.07 28.12
CA LEU A 98 0.40 -43.83 28.88
C LEU A 98 -0.66 -43.82 29.97
N VAL A 99 -0.28 -43.69 31.22
CA VAL A 99 -1.17 -43.42 32.35
C VAL A 99 -1.39 -41.93 32.44
N THR A 100 -2.62 -41.52 32.30
CA THR A 100 -3.07 -40.14 32.35
C THR A 100 -3.98 -39.92 33.55
N GLN A 101 -4.43 -38.67 33.78
CA GLN A 101 -5.43 -38.37 34.81
C GLN A 101 -6.81 -39.01 34.52
N SER A 102 -7.12 -39.25 33.26
CA SER A 102 -8.43 -39.79 32.81
C SER A 102 -8.36 -41.32 32.53
N GLY A 103 -7.28 -42.01 32.86
CA GLY A 103 -7.09 -43.44 32.61
C GLY A 103 -5.90 -43.76 31.73
N VAL A 104 -5.81 -45.03 31.32
CA VAL A 104 -4.70 -45.54 30.50
C VAL A 104 -5.11 -45.47 29.02
N VAL A 105 -4.21 -44.98 28.19
CA VAL A 105 -4.42 -44.86 26.73
C VAL A 105 -3.20 -45.46 25.99
N GLY A 106 -3.44 -46.11 24.85
CA GLY A 106 -2.39 -46.55 23.95
C GLY A 106 -1.84 -45.38 23.14
N VAL A 107 -0.54 -45.33 22.88
CA VAL A 107 0.12 -44.35 22.04
C VAL A 107 0.86 -45.04 20.91
N SER A 108 0.62 -44.63 19.69
CA SER A 108 1.31 -45.04 18.47
C SER A 108 1.99 -43.88 17.82
N ILE A 109 3.31 -43.93 17.60
CA ILE A 109 4.05 -42.87 16.90
C ILE A 109 4.88 -43.45 15.76
N PHE A 110 4.91 -42.77 14.60
CA PHE A 110 5.65 -43.21 13.43
C PHE A 110 6.94 -42.41 13.24
N ASN A 111 7.99 -43.11 12.74
CA ASN A 111 9.26 -42.51 12.32
C ASN A 111 10.00 -41.70 13.41
N ARG A 112 9.82 -42.07 14.68
CA ARG A 112 10.46 -41.44 15.85
C ARG A 112 11.25 -42.44 16.71
N ALA A 113 11.96 -43.39 16.10
CA ALA A 113 12.71 -44.43 16.77
C ALA A 113 13.71 -43.89 17.80
N PHE A 114 14.26 -42.69 17.60
CA PHE A 114 15.21 -42.04 18.50
C PHE A 114 14.61 -41.71 19.88
N LEU A 115 13.29 -41.61 20.01
CA LEU A 115 12.64 -41.37 21.31
C LEU A 115 12.65 -42.60 22.21
N LYS A 116 12.91 -43.81 21.67
CA LYS A 116 12.86 -45.05 22.45
C LYS A 116 13.74 -45.03 23.72
N SER A 117 14.93 -44.49 23.63
CA SER A 117 15.86 -44.37 24.76
C SER A 117 15.41 -43.35 25.82
N GLN A 118 14.51 -42.46 25.49
CA GLN A 118 14.03 -41.39 26.36
C GLN A 118 12.65 -41.66 26.96
N LEU A 119 11.94 -42.66 26.46
CA LEU A 119 10.61 -43.07 26.89
C LEU A 119 10.65 -44.31 27.82
N GLY A 120 11.47 -44.25 28.83
CA GLY A 120 11.48 -45.32 29.86
C GLY A 120 10.19 -45.35 30.68
N VAL A 121 9.88 -46.51 31.31
CA VAL A 121 8.75 -46.64 32.25
C VAL A 121 8.86 -45.59 33.35
N GLY A 122 7.76 -44.88 33.63
CA GLY A 122 7.72 -43.78 34.59
C GLY A 122 8.09 -42.39 33.98
N ALA A 123 8.62 -42.34 32.75
CA ALA A 123 8.92 -41.07 32.11
C ALA A 123 7.66 -40.26 31.91
N GLY A 124 7.70 -38.98 32.34
CA GLY A 124 6.61 -37.99 32.06
C GLY A 124 6.68 -37.54 30.63
N VAL A 125 5.58 -37.59 29.91
CA VAL A 125 5.49 -37.14 28.52
C VAL A 125 4.17 -36.43 28.22
N THR A 126 4.21 -35.53 27.23
CA THR A 126 3.04 -34.92 26.62
C THR A 126 2.90 -35.41 25.17
N VAL A 127 1.77 -36.01 24.85
CA VAL A 127 1.45 -36.62 23.55
C VAL A 127 0.44 -35.74 22.83
N ILE A 128 0.73 -35.42 21.58
CA ILE A 128 -0.17 -34.65 20.67
C ILE A 128 -0.50 -35.60 19.53
N GLY A 129 -1.79 -35.82 19.25
CA GLY A 129 -2.19 -36.71 18.17
C GLY A 129 -3.66 -36.86 17.98
N LYS A 130 -4.05 -37.69 17.02
CA LYS A 130 -5.43 -38.03 16.72
C LYS A 130 -5.92 -39.18 17.56
N PHE A 131 -7.01 -39.02 18.28
CA PHE A 131 -7.60 -40.02 19.16
C PHE A 131 -8.53 -40.96 18.40
N ASP A 132 -8.33 -42.24 18.51
CA ASP A 132 -9.24 -43.31 18.08
C ASP A 132 -9.94 -43.84 19.32
N LYS A 133 -11.17 -43.40 19.54
CA LYS A 133 -11.95 -43.73 20.72
C LYS A 133 -12.30 -45.22 20.77
N SER A 134 -12.56 -45.83 19.60
CA SER A 134 -12.93 -47.23 19.50
C SER A 134 -11.83 -48.19 19.99
N LYS A 135 -10.54 -47.84 19.74
CA LYS A 135 -9.38 -48.62 20.13
C LYS A 135 -8.68 -48.10 21.39
N ASN A 136 -9.15 -46.96 21.90
CA ASN A 136 -8.50 -46.22 22.98
C ASN A 136 -7.00 -45.97 22.71
N VAL A 137 -6.68 -45.47 21.49
CA VAL A 137 -5.30 -45.25 21.04
C VAL A 137 -5.17 -43.83 20.45
N ILE A 138 -4.06 -43.19 20.79
CA ILE A 138 -3.65 -41.92 20.17
C ILE A 138 -2.61 -42.22 19.10
N THR A 139 -2.92 -41.86 17.87
CA THR A 139 -1.90 -41.82 16.82
C THR A 139 -1.17 -40.47 16.94
N ALA A 140 0.01 -40.50 17.57
CA ALA A 140 0.77 -39.33 17.92
C ALA A 140 1.42 -38.71 16.68
N SER A 141 1.22 -37.42 16.48
CA SER A 141 1.97 -36.57 15.55
C SER A 141 3.26 -36.06 16.20
N ASP A 142 3.23 -35.85 17.53
CA ASP A 142 4.42 -35.49 18.31
C ASP A 142 4.36 -36.01 19.74
N VAL A 143 5.53 -36.23 20.33
CA VAL A 143 5.70 -36.62 21.76
C VAL A 143 6.80 -35.76 22.34
N LYS A 144 6.43 -34.96 23.36
CA LYS A 144 7.35 -34.09 24.09
C LYS A 144 7.68 -34.70 25.44
N LEU A 145 8.93 -34.61 25.86
CA LEU A 145 9.36 -35.04 27.20
C LEU A 145 8.86 -34.03 28.23
N GLY A 146 8.35 -34.54 29.35
CA GLY A 146 7.75 -33.74 30.43
C GLY A 146 6.22 -33.71 30.39
N VAL A 147 5.63 -33.49 31.57
CA VAL A 147 4.19 -33.29 31.74
C VAL A 147 3.85 -31.78 31.70
N LEU A 148 2.65 -31.46 31.34
CA LEU A 148 2.19 -30.08 31.40
C LEU A 148 2.00 -29.61 32.84
N THR A 149 2.69 -28.57 33.26
CA THR A 149 2.54 -27.98 34.60
C THR A 149 1.20 -27.25 34.76
N ASN A 150 0.68 -26.69 33.69
CA ASN A 150 -0.60 -25.98 33.64
C ASN A 150 -1.56 -26.67 32.65
N LYS A 151 -2.88 -26.38 32.77
CA LYS A 151 -3.88 -26.92 31.86
C LYS A 151 -3.62 -26.47 30.39
N VAL A 152 -3.13 -25.25 30.21
CA VAL A 152 -2.79 -24.67 28.91
C VAL A 152 -1.32 -24.26 28.95
N LYS A 153 -0.55 -24.61 27.92
CA LYS A 153 0.80 -24.13 27.66
C LYS A 153 0.85 -23.52 26.26
N ILE A 154 1.31 -22.29 26.17
CA ILE A 154 1.48 -21.57 24.90
C ILE A 154 2.98 -21.58 24.56
N GLU A 155 3.35 -22.20 23.45
CA GLU A 155 4.74 -22.32 23.01
C GLU A 155 5.01 -21.43 21.79
N PRO A 156 6.03 -20.54 21.85
CA PRO A 156 6.40 -19.70 20.73
C PRO A 156 7.09 -20.50 19.62
N VAL A 157 6.81 -20.18 18.38
CA VAL A 157 7.46 -20.76 17.20
C VAL A 157 8.16 -19.66 16.41
N TYR A 158 9.46 -19.83 16.19
CA TYR A 158 10.33 -18.86 15.55
C TYR A 158 10.71 -19.26 14.13
N HIS A 159 10.94 -18.28 13.27
CA HIS A 159 11.65 -18.51 12.01
C HIS A 159 13.10 -18.88 12.33
N CYS A 160 13.49 -20.10 11.95
CA CYS A 160 14.82 -20.63 12.17
C CYS A 160 15.49 -21.00 10.83
N THR A 161 16.82 -21.00 10.81
CA THR A 161 17.61 -21.54 9.70
C THR A 161 18.04 -22.99 9.96
N SER A 162 18.43 -23.71 8.91
CA SER A 162 19.00 -25.06 9.03
C SER A 162 20.18 -25.04 10.02
N GLY A 163 20.11 -25.88 11.04
CA GLY A 163 21.11 -25.98 12.11
C GLY A 163 20.75 -25.26 13.42
N ILE A 164 19.70 -24.43 13.46
CA ILE A 164 19.12 -23.86 14.68
C ILE A 164 17.69 -24.40 14.84
N THR A 165 17.45 -25.10 15.98
CA THR A 165 16.10 -25.56 16.31
C THR A 165 15.29 -24.46 17.02
N ASN A 166 13.95 -24.58 16.99
CA ASN A 166 13.07 -23.67 17.75
C ASN A 166 13.43 -23.63 19.24
N LYS A 167 13.78 -24.77 19.80
CA LYS A 167 14.24 -24.90 21.22
C LYS A 167 15.51 -24.10 21.46
N ASN A 168 16.49 -24.19 20.55
CA ASN A 168 17.75 -23.47 20.69
C ASN A 168 17.50 -21.95 20.59
N MET A 169 16.66 -21.49 19.63
CA MET A 169 16.30 -20.12 19.50
C MET A 169 15.64 -19.57 20.77
N ALA A 170 14.64 -20.27 21.29
CA ALA A 170 14.00 -19.92 22.56
C ALA A 170 15.00 -19.82 23.71
N THR A 171 15.96 -20.75 23.77
CA THR A 171 17.00 -20.76 24.81
C THR A 171 17.91 -19.54 24.69
N TYR A 172 18.36 -19.18 23.47
CA TYR A 172 19.21 -18.01 23.23
C TYR A 172 18.50 -16.72 23.61
N ILE A 173 17.24 -16.58 23.20
CA ILE A 173 16.41 -15.41 23.53
C ILE A 173 16.23 -15.28 25.05
N ASN A 174 15.88 -16.37 25.74
CA ASN A 174 15.68 -16.34 27.20
C ASN A 174 16.97 -16.00 27.93
N MET A 175 18.12 -16.50 27.49
CA MET A 175 19.41 -16.14 28.06
C MET A 175 19.77 -14.69 27.83
N ALA A 176 19.50 -14.16 26.62
CA ALA A 176 19.71 -12.77 26.33
C ALA A 176 18.81 -11.84 27.17
N LEU A 177 17.53 -12.17 27.34
CA LEU A 177 16.59 -11.43 28.19
C LEU A 177 17.01 -11.46 29.67
N LEU A 178 17.54 -12.61 30.16
CA LEU A 178 18.01 -12.71 31.53
C LEU A 178 19.24 -11.84 31.78
N MET A 179 20.20 -11.83 30.84
CA MET A 179 21.47 -11.11 30.98
C MET A 179 21.34 -9.62 30.69
N TYR A 180 20.62 -9.24 29.63
CA TYR A 180 20.62 -7.90 29.08
C TYR A 180 19.24 -7.23 29.04
N GLY A 181 18.19 -7.88 29.50
CA GLY A 181 16.82 -7.32 29.42
C GLY A 181 16.60 -6.01 30.19
N ARG A 182 17.54 -5.57 31.04
CA ARG A 182 17.48 -4.25 31.70
C ARG A 182 18.03 -3.12 30.84
N GLU A 183 18.83 -3.44 29.83
CA GLU A 183 19.50 -2.50 28.94
C GLU A 183 18.65 -2.18 27.71
N VAL A 184 17.55 -2.93 27.48
CA VAL A 184 16.66 -2.71 26.35
C VAL A 184 15.92 -1.39 26.52
N THR A 185 16.13 -0.48 25.57
CA THR A 185 15.46 0.81 25.55
C THR A 185 13.95 0.67 25.28
N ASP A 186 13.13 1.28 26.10
CA ASP A 186 11.68 1.42 25.87
C ASP A 186 11.41 2.74 25.15
N TYR A 187 10.89 2.66 23.93
CA TYR A 187 10.64 3.82 23.08
C TYR A 187 9.24 4.44 23.26
N ILE A 188 8.43 3.90 24.19
CA ILE A 188 7.15 4.52 24.56
C ILE A 188 7.37 5.46 25.73
N PRO A 189 7.10 6.78 25.60
CA PRO A 189 7.15 7.71 26.71
C PRO A 189 6.25 7.29 27.87
N ASN A 190 6.69 7.53 29.11
CA ASN A 190 5.97 7.12 30.33
C ASN A 190 4.51 7.60 30.34
N VAL A 191 4.25 8.82 29.85
CA VAL A 191 2.90 9.39 29.75
C VAL A 191 1.94 8.51 28.93
N TYR A 192 2.45 7.86 27.89
CA TYR A 192 1.64 6.95 27.06
C TYR A 192 1.62 5.53 27.62
N GLN A 193 2.67 5.08 28.33
CA GLN A 193 2.60 3.82 29.07
C GLN A 193 1.49 3.87 30.13
N GLU A 194 1.40 4.96 30.89
CA GLU A 194 0.34 5.17 31.87
C GLU A 194 -1.04 5.30 31.23
N LYS A 195 -1.17 6.14 30.18
CA LYS A 195 -2.42 6.40 29.45
C LYS A 195 -3.08 5.13 28.90
N TYR A 196 -2.27 4.17 28.42
CA TYR A 196 -2.76 2.92 27.82
C TYR A 196 -2.58 1.70 28.72
N ASN A 197 -2.12 1.91 29.95
CA ASN A 197 -1.82 0.84 30.89
C ASN A 197 -0.86 -0.22 30.30
N PHE A 198 0.16 0.24 29.58
CA PHE A 198 1.17 -0.63 28.99
C PHE A 198 2.22 -1.05 30.04
N VAL A 199 2.59 -2.33 30.00
CA VAL A 199 3.74 -2.81 30.74
C VAL A 199 5.04 -2.32 30.10
N ASN A 200 6.13 -2.20 30.86
CA ASN A 200 7.43 -1.83 30.33
C ASN A 200 7.94 -2.87 29.30
N LYS A 201 8.87 -2.44 28.45
CA LYS A 201 9.38 -3.26 27.32
C LYS A 201 9.98 -4.59 27.80
N LYS A 202 10.76 -4.60 28.88
CA LYS A 202 11.33 -5.83 29.44
C LYS A 202 10.25 -6.85 29.78
N THR A 203 9.19 -6.44 30.47
CA THR A 203 8.06 -7.29 30.83
C THR A 203 7.34 -7.77 29.56
N ALA A 204 7.12 -6.89 28.59
CA ALA A 204 6.49 -7.24 27.33
C ALA A 204 7.30 -8.29 26.55
N LEU A 205 8.63 -8.12 26.46
CA LEU A 205 9.52 -9.10 25.82
C LEU A 205 9.50 -10.45 26.53
N ASN A 206 9.50 -10.48 27.86
CA ASN A 206 9.37 -11.72 28.60
C ASN A 206 8.05 -12.43 28.31
N ILE A 207 6.93 -11.70 28.25
CA ILE A 207 5.61 -12.30 27.99
C ILE A 207 5.48 -12.77 26.54
N ILE A 208 5.96 -12.00 25.54
CA ILE A 208 5.86 -12.39 24.13
C ILE A 208 6.62 -13.68 23.84
N HIS A 209 7.77 -13.90 24.51
CA HIS A 209 8.58 -15.10 24.36
C HIS A 209 8.18 -16.24 25.30
N ASN A 210 7.50 -15.95 26.43
CA ASN A 210 7.05 -16.93 27.41
C ASN A 210 5.61 -16.62 27.88
N PRO A 211 4.61 -16.70 26.99
CA PRO A 211 3.25 -16.32 27.32
C PRO A 211 2.62 -17.29 28.32
N SER A 212 2.07 -16.75 29.41
CA SER A 212 1.34 -17.52 30.42
C SER A 212 -0.13 -17.72 30.07
N THR A 213 -0.76 -16.73 29.44
CA THR A 213 -2.15 -16.76 28.97
C THR A 213 -2.31 -16.05 27.62
N ALA A 214 -3.39 -16.35 26.91
CA ALA A 214 -3.70 -15.72 25.62
C ALA A 214 -4.01 -14.23 25.76
N GLU A 215 -4.65 -13.83 26.87
CA GLU A 215 -5.00 -12.44 27.18
C GLU A 215 -3.74 -11.59 27.32
N LYS A 216 -2.80 -12.02 28.18
CA LYS A 216 -1.52 -11.30 28.35
C LYS A 216 -0.71 -11.24 27.06
N LEU A 217 -0.73 -12.33 26.27
CA LEU A 217 -0.09 -12.33 24.97
C LEU A 217 -0.68 -11.27 24.02
N LYS A 218 -2.02 -11.15 24.00
CA LYS A 218 -2.71 -10.14 23.21
C LYS A 218 -2.37 -8.72 23.63
N GLU A 219 -2.37 -8.45 24.95
CA GLU A 219 -2.03 -7.14 25.53
C GLU A 219 -0.62 -6.72 25.14
N VAL A 220 0.37 -7.57 25.34
CA VAL A 220 1.77 -7.22 25.00
C VAL A 220 1.99 -7.13 23.49
N THR A 221 1.27 -7.90 22.70
CA THR A 221 1.32 -7.78 21.23
C THR A 221 0.84 -6.40 20.78
N ILE A 222 -0.25 -5.89 21.34
CA ILE A 222 -0.75 -4.53 21.06
C ILE A 222 0.30 -3.48 21.48
N ARG A 223 0.89 -3.62 22.66
CA ARG A 223 1.93 -2.72 23.17
C ARG A 223 3.16 -2.69 22.28
N LEU A 224 3.66 -3.83 21.83
CA LEU A 224 4.85 -3.91 20.96
C LEU A 224 4.55 -3.34 19.55
N LYS A 225 3.35 -3.59 19.02
CA LYS A 225 2.88 -2.96 17.78
C LYS A 225 2.79 -1.44 17.90
N TYR A 226 2.26 -0.96 19.02
CA TYR A 226 2.17 0.48 19.27
C TYR A 226 3.57 1.12 19.33
N GLU A 227 4.53 0.49 20.02
CA GLU A 227 5.91 0.99 20.09
C GLU A 227 6.52 1.15 18.68
N GLU A 228 6.47 0.09 17.87
CA GLU A 228 7.04 0.09 16.53
C GLU A 228 6.39 1.15 15.63
N LEU A 229 5.08 1.32 15.73
CA LEU A 229 4.33 2.34 14.99
C LEU A 229 4.57 3.75 15.54
N PHE A 230 4.78 3.90 16.86
CA PHE A 230 5.10 5.19 17.48
C PHE A 230 6.48 5.70 17.03
N GLU A 231 7.50 4.86 17.10
CA GLU A 231 8.85 5.20 16.60
C GLU A 231 8.81 5.60 15.13
N PHE A 232 8.11 4.83 14.30
CA PHE A 232 7.94 5.10 12.89
C PHE A 232 7.26 6.45 12.64
N MET A 233 6.15 6.71 13.32
CA MET A 233 5.40 7.96 13.16
C MET A 233 6.14 9.16 13.74
N PHE A 234 6.89 8.97 14.83
CA PHE A 234 7.75 10.01 15.39
C PHE A 234 8.82 10.42 14.37
N LYS A 235 9.48 9.47 13.73
CA LYS A 235 10.47 9.73 12.66
C LYS A 235 9.84 10.53 11.51
N ILE A 236 8.67 10.12 11.02
CA ILE A 236 7.97 10.83 9.95
C ILE A 236 7.61 12.26 10.38
N ASN A 237 7.04 12.44 11.57
CA ASN A 237 6.65 13.76 12.08
C ASN A 237 7.86 14.67 12.29
N TYR A 238 8.98 14.12 12.76
CA TYR A 238 10.23 14.86 12.93
C TYR A 238 10.81 15.31 11.57
N LEU A 239 10.92 14.43 10.59
CA LEU A 239 11.41 14.78 9.25
C LEU A 239 10.51 15.82 8.58
N LYS A 240 9.19 15.70 8.74
CA LYS A 240 8.22 16.71 8.28
C LYS A 240 8.45 18.08 8.95
N GLN A 241 8.70 18.09 10.27
CA GLN A 241 8.99 19.33 10.99
C GLN A 241 10.32 19.96 10.53
N GLN A 242 11.36 19.15 10.33
CA GLN A 242 12.67 19.63 9.84
C GLN A 242 12.55 20.18 8.40
N ASN A 243 11.81 19.50 7.52
CA ASN A 243 11.57 19.99 6.17
C ASN A 243 10.80 21.31 6.18
N LYS A 244 9.78 21.45 7.05
CA LYS A 244 9.09 22.74 7.21
C LYS A 244 10.01 23.84 7.72
N LYS A 245 10.91 23.57 8.68
CA LYS A 245 11.88 24.57 9.19
C LYS A 245 12.96 24.96 8.16
N LYS A 246 13.38 24.05 7.29
CA LYS A 246 14.39 24.29 6.25
C LYS A 246 13.83 24.92 4.99
N ASN A 247 12.54 24.73 4.72
CA ASN A 247 11.89 25.20 3.51
C ASN A 247 11.03 26.43 3.81
N ASN A 248 11.64 27.60 3.78
CA ASN A 248 10.88 28.84 3.72
C ASN A 248 10.14 28.86 2.39
N GLY A 249 8.83 28.88 2.43
CA GLY A 249 7.94 29.06 1.28
C GLY A 249 7.99 30.50 0.77
N LEU A 250 7.21 30.76 -0.25
CA LEU A 250 6.94 32.09 -0.74
C LEU A 250 5.69 32.59 -0.03
N GLU A 251 5.83 33.49 0.93
CA GLU A 251 4.68 34.11 1.57
C GLU A 251 3.91 34.96 0.54
N ARG A 252 2.61 34.69 0.39
CA ARG A 252 1.77 35.34 -0.61
C ARG A 252 0.65 36.13 0.06
N ASN A 253 0.37 37.29 -0.50
CA ASN A 253 -0.81 38.04 -0.19
C ASN A 253 -1.82 37.90 -1.34
N ILE A 254 -2.83 37.05 -1.17
CA ILE A 254 -3.80 36.71 -2.21
C ILE A 254 -4.99 37.68 -2.11
N ASP A 255 -5.31 38.36 -3.21
CA ASP A 255 -6.52 39.19 -3.32
C ASP A 255 -7.77 38.30 -3.27
N LYS A 256 -8.38 38.23 -2.09
CA LYS A 256 -9.54 37.36 -1.81
C LYS A 256 -10.77 37.78 -2.64
N ASP A 257 -10.94 39.07 -2.92
CA ASP A 257 -12.11 39.53 -3.66
C ASP A 257 -12.02 39.09 -5.13
N LYS A 258 -10.85 39.22 -5.74
CA LYS A 258 -10.62 38.71 -7.11
C LYS A 258 -10.72 37.20 -7.17
N LEU A 259 -10.20 36.49 -6.17
CA LEU A 259 -10.30 35.04 -6.09
C LEU A 259 -11.76 34.58 -5.97
N ASN A 260 -12.54 35.21 -5.08
CA ASN A 260 -13.96 34.91 -4.89
C ASN A 260 -14.77 35.21 -6.14
N ASN A 261 -14.47 36.31 -6.83
CA ASN A 261 -15.08 36.62 -8.12
C ASN A 261 -14.79 35.56 -9.18
N PHE A 262 -13.54 35.08 -9.27
CA PHE A 262 -13.18 33.97 -10.14
C PHE A 262 -13.97 32.70 -9.80
N ILE A 263 -14.03 32.33 -8.53
CA ILE A 263 -14.76 31.13 -8.06
C ILE A 263 -16.27 31.26 -8.37
N SER A 264 -16.85 32.47 -8.28
CA SER A 264 -18.26 32.69 -8.56
C SER A 264 -18.63 32.55 -10.05
N LYS A 265 -17.65 32.70 -10.95
CA LYS A 265 -17.82 32.53 -12.40
C LYS A 265 -17.71 31.10 -12.88
N ILE A 266 -17.36 30.16 -12.00
CA ILE A 266 -17.30 28.72 -12.31
C ILE A 266 -18.71 28.25 -12.71
N PRO A 267 -18.88 27.59 -13.89
CA PRO A 267 -20.21 27.30 -14.46
C PRO A 267 -21.02 26.24 -13.69
N PHE A 268 -20.52 25.78 -12.57
CA PHE A 268 -21.19 24.82 -11.69
C PHE A 268 -20.90 25.10 -10.22
N LYS A 269 -21.76 24.61 -9.35
CA LYS A 269 -21.58 24.77 -7.90
C LYS A 269 -20.53 23.80 -7.37
N LEU A 270 -19.50 24.34 -6.73
CA LEU A 270 -18.49 23.52 -6.07
C LEU A 270 -19.09 22.71 -4.92
N THR A 271 -18.61 21.46 -4.76
CA THR A 271 -18.96 20.59 -3.62
C THR A 271 -18.30 21.08 -2.32
N GLY A 272 -18.74 20.58 -1.17
CA GLY A 272 -18.15 20.90 0.12
C GLY A 272 -16.67 20.51 0.19
N ASP A 273 -16.33 19.31 -0.29
CA ASP A 273 -14.96 18.82 -0.32
C ASP A 273 -14.06 19.63 -1.27
N GLN A 274 -14.57 20.07 -2.42
CA GLN A 274 -13.82 20.93 -3.34
C GLN A 274 -13.50 22.29 -2.71
N LYS A 275 -14.47 22.93 -2.06
CA LYS A 275 -14.25 24.19 -1.33
C LYS A 275 -13.22 24.03 -0.25
N LYS A 276 -13.35 22.98 0.58
CA LYS A 276 -12.38 22.66 1.62
C LYS A 276 -10.98 22.46 1.07
N ALA A 277 -10.84 21.73 -0.04
CA ALA A 277 -9.54 21.52 -0.68
C ALA A 277 -8.93 22.82 -1.23
N ILE A 278 -9.76 23.73 -1.77
CA ILE A 278 -9.35 25.07 -2.18
C ILE A 278 -8.86 25.86 -0.98
N ASP A 279 -9.62 25.91 0.12
CA ASP A 279 -9.24 26.63 1.34
C ASP A 279 -7.92 26.10 1.92
N GLU A 280 -7.72 24.78 1.92
CA GLU A 280 -6.48 24.14 2.38
C GLU A 280 -5.28 24.55 1.49
N ILE A 281 -5.45 24.57 0.16
CA ILE A 281 -4.39 24.98 -0.79
C ILE A 281 -4.09 26.47 -0.64
N ILE A 282 -5.10 27.31 -0.55
CA ILE A 282 -4.93 28.76 -0.37
C ILE A 282 -4.20 29.04 0.97
N GLY A 283 -4.60 28.37 2.05
CA GLY A 283 -3.93 28.48 3.35
C GLY A 283 -2.46 28.06 3.29
N ASP A 284 -2.13 27.00 2.53
CA ASP A 284 -0.74 26.60 2.33
C ASP A 284 0.04 27.63 1.49
N LEU A 285 -0.57 28.21 0.46
CA LEU A 285 0.06 29.24 -0.38
C LEU A 285 0.35 30.53 0.39
N GLU A 286 -0.50 30.89 1.37
CA GLU A 286 -0.30 32.04 2.25
C GLU A 286 0.63 31.76 3.44
N ALA A 287 0.94 30.47 3.69
CA ALA A 287 1.82 30.10 4.79
C ALA A 287 3.29 30.40 4.47
N PRO A 288 4.12 30.69 5.50
CA PRO A 288 5.56 30.91 5.30
C PRO A 288 6.34 29.64 4.93
N ASN A 289 5.68 28.49 4.92
CA ASN A 289 6.29 27.20 4.60
C ASN A 289 5.86 26.72 3.21
N ARG A 290 6.79 26.10 2.49
CA ARG A 290 6.51 25.52 1.18
C ARG A 290 5.41 24.45 1.26
N MET A 291 4.38 24.59 0.43
CA MET A 291 3.35 23.56 0.25
C MET A 291 3.97 22.29 -0.38
N ASN A 292 3.62 21.13 0.16
CA ASN A 292 3.84 19.84 -0.45
C ASN A 292 2.57 19.00 -0.23
N ARG A 293 1.61 19.09 -1.17
CA ARG A 293 0.25 18.57 -0.97
C ARG A 293 -0.15 17.59 -2.06
N LEU A 294 -0.83 16.54 -1.64
CA LEU A 294 -1.51 15.58 -2.53
C LEU A 294 -3.02 15.85 -2.52
N LEU A 295 -3.55 16.21 -3.69
CA LEU A 295 -4.98 16.30 -3.95
C LEU A 295 -5.47 15.00 -4.56
N GLN A 296 -6.26 14.24 -3.82
CA GLN A 296 -6.79 12.98 -4.30
C GLN A 296 -8.31 12.97 -4.32
N GLY A 297 -8.85 12.24 -5.27
CA GLY A 297 -10.28 12.08 -5.45
C GLY A 297 -10.56 11.16 -6.62
N ASP A 298 -11.75 10.61 -6.66
CA ASP A 298 -12.18 9.71 -7.73
C ASP A 298 -12.09 10.36 -9.12
N VAL A 299 -12.11 9.55 -10.18
CA VAL A 299 -12.20 10.04 -11.56
C VAL A 299 -13.43 10.94 -11.68
N GLY A 300 -13.25 12.16 -12.21
CA GLY A 300 -14.36 13.14 -12.36
C GLY A 300 -14.84 13.80 -11.05
N SER A 301 -14.09 13.73 -9.95
CA SER A 301 -14.39 14.46 -8.69
C SER A 301 -14.13 15.96 -8.77
N GLY A 302 -13.55 16.47 -9.87
CA GLY A 302 -13.26 17.89 -10.08
C GLY A 302 -11.93 18.36 -9.48
N LYS A 303 -10.92 17.49 -9.39
CA LYS A 303 -9.55 17.88 -8.97
C LYS A 303 -8.99 19.02 -9.80
N THR A 304 -9.28 19.03 -11.11
CA THR A 304 -8.78 20.02 -12.07
C THR A 304 -9.25 21.44 -11.74
N VAL A 305 -10.51 21.65 -11.37
CA VAL A 305 -10.99 22.98 -10.99
C VAL A 305 -10.35 23.50 -9.72
N VAL A 306 -10.07 22.61 -8.75
CA VAL A 306 -9.33 22.94 -7.52
C VAL A 306 -7.91 23.38 -7.86
N ALA A 307 -7.23 22.65 -8.74
CA ALA A 307 -5.90 22.98 -9.23
C ALA A 307 -5.85 24.32 -9.98
N PHE A 308 -6.81 24.57 -10.87
CA PHE A 308 -6.92 25.84 -11.59
C PHE A 308 -7.18 27.04 -10.68
N THR A 309 -7.99 26.84 -9.64
CA THR A 309 -8.20 27.87 -8.60
C THR A 309 -6.89 28.16 -7.85
N GLY A 310 -6.09 27.15 -7.53
CA GLY A 310 -4.75 27.31 -6.95
C GLY A 310 -3.79 28.06 -7.88
N MET A 311 -3.80 27.76 -9.20
CA MET A 311 -3.00 28.48 -10.20
C MET A 311 -3.41 29.95 -10.29
N TYR A 312 -4.71 30.23 -10.26
CA TYR A 312 -5.22 31.60 -10.30
C TYR A 312 -4.85 32.40 -9.04
N ALA A 313 -4.95 31.78 -7.87
CA ALA A 313 -4.51 32.38 -6.63
C ALA A 313 -3.00 32.69 -6.62
N ASN A 314 -2.19 31.80 -7.16
CA ASN A 314 -0.74 32.03 -7.32
C ASN A 314 -0.44 33.18 -8.29
N TYR A 315 -1.21 33.29 -9.39
CA TYR A 315 -1.12 34.41 -10.33
C TYR A 315 -1.47 35.76 -9.68
N LEU A 316 -2.52 35.81 -8.86
CA LEU A 316 -2.91 37.04 -8.14
C LEU A 316 -1.80 37.56 -7.22
N SER A 317 -0.88 36.69 -6.81
CA SER A 317 0.31 37.05 -6.00
C SER A 317 1.55 37.36 -6.85
N GLY A 318 1.43 37.40 -8.19
CA GLY A 318 2.51 37.77 -9.11
C GLY A 318 3.47 36.62 -9.47
N TYR A 319 3.08 35.34 -9.22
CA TYR A 319 3.93 34.19 -9.52
C TYR A 319 3.41 33.37 -10.70
N GLN A 320 4.34 32.73 -11.41
CA GLN A 320 4.04 31.80 -12.50
C GLN A 320 3.63 30.42 -11.96
N SER A 321 2.78 29.71 -12.72
CA SER A 321 2.37 28.33 -12.43
C SER A 321 2.68 27.39 -13.59
N ALA A 322 3.13 26.15 -13.28
CA ALA A 322 3.34 25.09 -14.26
C ALA A 322 2.52 23.85 -13.90
N LEU A 323 1.70 23.36 -14.86
CA LEU A 323 0.94 22.11 -14.74
C LEU A 323 1.49 21.07 -15.70
N MET A 324 2.01 19.97 -15.16
CA MET A 324 2.55 18.85 -15.91
C MET A 324 1.55 17.71 -16.02
N ALA A 325 1.18 17.36 -17.24
CA ALA A 325 0.30 16.23 -17.57
C ALA A 325 1.10 15.06 -18.16
N PRO A 326 0.67 13.79 -17.94
CA PRO A 326 1.42 12.62 -18.40
C PRO A 326 1.41 12.42 -19.92
N THR A 327 0.45 13.00 -20.63
CA THR A 327 0.30 12.88 -22.10
C THR A 327 -0.04 14.21 -22.74
N GLU A 328 0.24 14.33 -24.04
CA GLU A 328 -0.07 15.53 -24.82
C GLU A 328 -1.58 15.79 -24.88
N ILE A 329 -2.40 14.76 -25.06
CA ILE A 329 -3.86 14.88 -25.11
C ILE A 329 -4.39 15.49 -23.82
N LEU A 330 -3.92 15.02 -22.66
CA LEU A 330 -4.31 15.60 -21.37
C LEU A 330 -3.81 17.03 -21.20
N ALA A 331 -2.59 17.32 -21.64
CA ALA A 331 -2.07 18.68 -21.61
C ALA A 331 -2.93 19.63 -22.44
N VAL A 332 -3.32 19.23 -23.66
CA VAL A 332 -4.25 19.99 -24.52
C VAL A 332 -5.62 20.14 -23.86
N GLN A 333 -6.16 19.08 -23.27
CA GLN A 333 -7.45 19.13 -22.57
C GLN A 333 -7.41 20.09 -21.38
N HIS A 334 -6.37 20.01 -20.54
CA HIS A 334 -6.19 20.94 -19.42
C HIS A 334 -6.02 22.38 -19.90
N TYR A 335 -5.27 22.59 -20.99
CA TYR A 335 -5.08 23.91 -21.58
C TYR A 335 -6.38 24.53 -22.06
N ASN A 336 -7.18 23.79 -22.83
CA ASN A 336 -8.47 24.29 -23.33
C ASN A 336 -9.44 24.58 -22.17
N ASN A 337 -9.54 23.67 -21.22
CA ASN A 337 -10.38 23.86 -20.04
C ASN A 337 -9.92 25.09 -19.23
N LEU A 338 -8.62 25.29 -19.03
CA LEU A 338 -8.12 26.46 -18.31
C LEU A 338 -8.44 27.76 -19.03
N LEU A 339 -8.31 27.79 -20.35
CA LEU A 339 -8.70 28.97 -21.14
C LEU A 339 -10.19 29.34 -20.99
N GLU A 340 -11.08 28.34 -20.94
CA GLU A 340 -12.51 28.57 -20.69
C GLU A 340 -12.76 29.23 -19.33
N PHE A 341 -12.04 28.80 -18.30
CA PHE A 341 -12.12 29.38 -16.94
C PHE A 341 -11.55 30.78 -16.84
N LEU A 342 -10.60 31.14 -17.71
CA LEU A 342 -9.86 32.41 -17.67
C LEU A 342 -10.38 33.47 -18.71
N ASN A 343 -11.45 33.18 -19.45
CA ASN A 343 -11.93 33.99 -20.55
C ASN A 343 -12.07 35.50 -20.24
N ASP A 344 -12.37 35.85 -18.99
CA ASP A 344 -12.56 37.25 -18.56
C ASP A 344 -11.34 37.75 -17.74
N THR A 345 -10.16 37.25 -17.98
CA THR A 345 -8.94 37.59 -17.22
C THR A 345 -7.80 37.97 -18.16
N ASP A 346 -6.82 38.74 -17.65
CA ASP A 346 -5.60 39.10 -18.40
C ASP A 346 -4.52 38.04 -18.32
N VAL A 347 -4.83 36.81 -17.83
CA VAL A 347 -3.87 35.72 -17.64
C VAL A 347 -3.44 35.15 -18.98
N LYS A 348 -2.15 35.14 -19.24
CA LYS A 348 -1.55 34.48 -20.42
C LYS A 348 -1.15 33.04 -20.11
N VAL A 349 -1.75 32.12 -20.88
CA VAL A 349 -1.49 30.67 -20.75
C VAL A 349 -0.79 30.17 -21.99
N ALA A 350 0.20 29.29 -21.83
CA ALA A 350 0.89 28.60 -22.91
C ALA A 350 0.76 27.08 -22.81
N LEU A 351 0.82 26.40 -23.96
CA LEU A 351 0.87 24.94 -24.08
C LEU A 351 2.24 24.52 -24.62
N LEU A 352 2.98 23.73 -23.84
CA LEU A 352 4.31 23.25 -24.23
C LEU A 352 4.36 21.72 -24.19
N THR A 353 4.42 21.11 -25.36
CA THR A 353 4.47 19.65 -25.55
C THR A 353 5.63 19.23 -26.45
N GLY A 354 5.82 17.94 -26.62
CA GLY A 354 6.79 17.42 -27.59
C GLY A 354 6.52 17.87 -29.02
N SER A 355 5.24 17.90 -29.42
CA SER A 355 4.75 18.28 -30.76
C SER A 355 4.72 19.78 -31.03
N THR A 356 4.93 20.67 -30.03
CA THR A 356 4.97 22.11 -30.21
C THR A 356 6.05 22.49 -31.22
N GLN A 357 5.71 23.32 -32.21
CA GLN A 357 6.64 23.74 -33.28
C GLN A 357 7.82 24.51 -32.72
N LYS A 358 9.00 24.39 -33.35
CA LYS A 358 10.24 25.03 -32.87
C LYS A 358 10.11 26.54 -32.68
N LYS A 359 9.44 27.22 -33.58
CA LYS A 359 9.22 28.68 -33.50
C LYS A 359 8.40 29.03 -32.26
N ASP A 360 7.33 28.29 -32.01
CA ASP A 360 6.44 28.53 -30.86
C ASP A 360 7.16 28.18 -29.54
N LYS A 361 8.00 27.12 -29.53
CA LYS A 361 8.82 26.80 -28.37
C LYS A 361 9.71 27.98 -27.95
N VAL A 362 10.38 28.62 -28.91
CA VAL A 362 11.23 29.78 -28.62
C VAL A 362 10.41 30.95 -28.04
N ASN A 363 9.21 31.22 -28.60
CA ASN A 363 8.34 32.27 -28.07
C ASN A 363 7.87 31.95 -26.65
N ILE A 364 7.53 30.68 -26.37
CA ILE A 364 7.11 30.23 -25.05
C ILE A 364 8.28 30.33 -24.05
N TYR A 365 9.48 29.91 -24.44
CA TYR A 365 10.67 29.99 -23.58
C TYR A 365 10.97 31.43 -23.20
N ASN A 366 10.94 32.35 -24.17
CA ASN A 366 11.15 33.77 -23.92
C ASN A 366 10.06 34.34 -22.99
N GLY A 367 8.80 34.02 -23.25
CA GLY A 367 7.67 34.51 -22.45
C GLY A 367 7.63 33.92 -21.01
N LEU A 368 8.16 32.73 -20.79
CA LEU A 368 8.32 32.19 -19.44
C LEU A 368 9.50 32.88 -18.72
N LYS A 369 10.59 33.14 -19.42
CA LYS A 369 11.80 33.79 -18.90
C LYS A 369 11.58 35.25 -18.54
N ASP A 370 10.84 36.00 -19.35
CA ASP A 370 10.53 37.42 -19.11
C ASP A 370 9.28 37.64 -18.22
N GLY A 371 8.53 36.57 -17.90
CA GLY A 371 7.34 36.62 -17.06
C GLY A 371 6.07 37.06 -17.79
N SER A 372 6.10 37.26 -19.10
CA SER A 372 4.91 37.62 -19.90
C SER A 372 3.92 36.47 -20.03
N ILE A 373 4.33 35.22 -19.87
CA ILE A 373 3.45 34.04 -19.73
C ILE A 373 3.32 33.72 -18.25
N ASN A 374 2.06 33.72 -17.75
CA ASN A 374 1.76 33.55 -16.34
C ASN A 374 1.55 32.06 -15.97
N MET A 375 0.98 31.29 -16.88
CA MET A 375 0.71 29.88 -16.66
C MET A 375 1.15 29.05 -17.86
N VAL A 376 1.73 27.87 -17.59
CA VAL A 376 2.09 26.94 -18.64
C VAL A 376 1.57 25.55 -18.30
N ILE A 377 0.97 24.90 -19.30
CA ILE A 377 0.55 23.51 -19.23
C ILE A 377 1.38 22.73 -20.27
N GLY A 378 1.81 21.54 -19.89
CA GLY A 378 2.60 20.73 -20.82
C GLY A 378 2.89 19.33 -20.31
N THR A 379 3.77 18.66 -21.04
CA THR A 379 4.27 17.33 -20.68
C THR A 379 5.68 17.42 -20.07
N HIS A 380 6.47 16.36 -20.20
CA HIS A 380 7.89 16.38 -19.81
C HIS A 380 8.73 17.49 -20.50
N ALA A 381 8.20 18.14 -21.54
CA ALA A 381 8.84 19.30 -22.14
C ALA A 381 9.07 20.46 -21.16
N LEU A 382 8.24 20.57 -20.11
CA LEU A 382 8.38 21.60 -19.06
C LEU A 382 9.64 21.49 -18.20
N ILE A 383 10.27 20.32 -18.17
CA ILE A 383 11.45 20.04 -17.35
C ILE A 383 12.77 20.08 -18.14
N GLN A 384 12.71 20.36 -19.45
CA GLN A 384 13.91 20.48 -20.30
C GLN A 384 14.78 21.67 -19.85
N ASP A 385 16.09 21.57 -20.02
CA ASP A 385 17.02 22.56 -19.48
C ASP A 385 16.84 23.96 -20.07
N GLU A 386 16.36 24.03 -21.29
CA GLU A 386 16.07 25.27 -22.02
C GLU A 386 14.87 26.06 -21.47
N VAL A 387 14.03 25.44 -20.63
CA VAL A 387 12.89 26.12 -20.04
C VAL A 387 13.33 26.83 -18.76
N GLU A 388 13.36 28.15 -18.80
CA GLU A 388 13.63 29.00 -17.64
C GLU A 388 12.36 29.79 -17.28
N TYR A 389 12.12 29.95 -15.97
CA TYR A 389 10.99 30.70 -15.45
C TYR A 389 11.47 31.96 -14.75
N SER A 390 10.76 33.07 -14.95
CA SER A 390 11.04 34.33 -14.25
C SER A 390 10.75 34.22 -12.76
N ASN A 391 9.59 33.67 -12.42
CA ASN A 391 9.10 33.62 -11.03
C ASN A 391 8.14 32.45 -10.80
N LEU A 392 8.63 31.20 -10.96
CA LEU A 392 7.81 30.01 -10.77
C LEU A 392 7.47 29.81 -9.28
N GLY A 393 6.19 29.97 -8.92
CA GLY A 393 5.71 29.83 -7.55
C GLY A 393 4.92 28.54 -7.28
N LEU A 394 4.27 27.96 -8.29
CA LEU A 394 3.45 26.75 -8.12
C LEU A 394 3.72 25.73 -9.22
N VAL A 395 3.97 24.52 -8.82
CA VAL A 395 4.12 23.34 -9.69
C VAL A 395 3.01 22.35 -9.40
N ILE A 396 2.26 21.96 -10.42
CA ILE A 396 1.21 20.95 -10.33
C ILE A 396 1.60 19.76 -11.20
N THR A 397 1.45 18.54 -10.65
CA THR A 397 1.70 17.30 -11.40
C THR A 397 0.43 16.44 -11.38
N ASP A 398 -0.14 16.18 -12.55
CA ASP A 398 -1.29 15.29 -12.67
C ASP A 398 -0.84 13.84 -12.82
N GLU A 399 -1.62 12.89 -12.25
CA GLU A 399 -1.32 11.45 -12.24
C GLU A 399 0.13 11.15 -11.78
N GLN A 400 0.46 11.59 -10.59
CA GLN A 400 1.80 11.54 -9.98
C GLN A 400 2.54 10.20 -10.19
N HIS A 401 1.84 9.06 -10.15
CA HIS A 401 2.42 7.73 -10.25
C HIS A 401 3.06 7.41 -11.61
N ARG A 402 2.76 8.20 -12.65
CA ARG A 402 3.29 8.04 -14.01
C ARG A 402 4.62 8.76 -14.24
N PHE A 403 5.07 9.57 -13.27
CA PHE A 403 6.34 10.30 -13.38
C PHE A 403 7.41 9.71 -12.47
N GLY A 404 8.61 9.55 -13.01
CA GLY A 404 9.78 9.15 -12.22
C GLY A 404 10.15 10.17 -11.15
N VAL A 405 10.78 9.71 -10.06
CA VAL A 405 11.24 10.57 -8.95
C VAL A 405 12.14 11.71 -9.46
N HIS A 406 13.03 11.43 -10.42
CA HIS A 406 13.93 12.43 -11.00
C HIS A 406 13.19 13.51 -11.80
N GLN A 407 12.14 13.13 -12.55
CA GLN A 407 11.37 14.11 -13.35
C GLN A 407 10.64 15.10 -12.45
N ARG A 408 10.05 14.62 -11.34
CA ARG A 408 9.39 15.48 -10.35
C ARG A 408 10.37 16.44 -9.67
N ALA A 409 11.52 15.94 -9.27
CA ALA A 409 12.56 16.76 -8.66
C ALA A 409 13.08 17.84 -9.61
N ASN A 410 13.25 17.52 -10.90
CA ASN A 410 13.74 18.49 -11.88
C ASN A 410 12.79 19.68 -12.06
N LEU A 411 11.47 19.45 -12.15
CA LEU A 411 10.52 20.57 -12.24
C LEU A 411 10.49 21.43 -10.97
N GLN A 412 10.62 20.81 -9.81
CA GLN A 412 10.72 21.53 -8.52
C GLN A 412 11.99 22.39 -8.41
N ASN A 413 13.05 22.03 -9.11
CA ASN A 413 14.31 22.76 -9.10
C ASN A 413 14.36 23.93 -10.11
N LYS A 414 13.34 24.08 -10.98
CA LYS A 414 13.25 25.17 -11.97
C LYS A 414 12.89 26.53 -11.37
N GLY A 415 12.39 26.58 -10.13
CA GLY A 415 12.07 27.81 -9.42
C GLY A 415 12.84 27.95 -8.12
N VAL A 416 12.82 29.14 -7.53
CA VAL A 416 13.35 29.38 -6.19
C VAL A 416 12.33 28.87 -5.16
N ARG A 417 12.28 27.52 -4.99
CA ARG A 417 11.42 26.84 -4.01
C ARG A 417 9.91 26.94 -4.30
N PRO A 418 9.44 26.53 -5.49
CA PRO A 418 8.01 26.57 -5.80
C PRO A 418 7.21 25.63 -4.90
N ASP A 419 5.98 25.98 -4.60
CA ASP A 419 4.99 25.09 -3.99
C ASP A 419 4.63 23.94 -4.91
N VAL A 420 4.26 22.80 -4.34
CA VAL A 420 4.01 21.59 -5.09
C VAL A 420 2.64 21.01 -4.75
N LEU A 421 1.82 20.83 -5.78
CA LEU A 421 0.54 20.14 -5.71
C LEU A 421 0.58 18.90 -6.60
N PHE A 422 0.42 17.73 -6.01
CA PHE A 422 0.25 16.49 -6.75
C PHE A 422 -1.23 16.16 -6.87
N MET A 423 -1.65 15.67 -8.04
CA MET A 423 -3.01 15.16 -8.25
C MET A 423 -2.98 13.66 -8.50
N SER A 424 -3.96 12.93 -7.99
CA SER A 424 -4.16 11.51 -8.26
C SER A 424 -5.63 11.16 -8.42
N ALA A 425 -5.96 10.46 -9.52
CA ALA A 425 -7.29 9.90 -9.75
C ALA A 425 -7.51 8.55 -9.08
N THR A 426 -6.44 7.88 -8.63
CA THR A 426 -6.57 6.73 -7.74
C THR A 426 -6.57 7.22 -6.31
N PRO A 427 -7.68 7.10 -5.59
CA PRO A 427 -7.64 7.32 -4.16
C PRO A 427 -6.64 6.34 -3.54
N ILE A 428 -5.67 6.87 -2.83
CA ILE A 428 -4.76 6.05 -2.04
C ILE A 428 -5.42 5.91 -0.67
N PRO A 429 -5.58 4.70 -0.11
CA PRO A 429 -6.12 4.56 1.22
C PRO A 429 -5.42 5.52 2.18
N ARG A 430 -6.21 6.24 2.97
CA ARG A 430 -5.69 7.29 3.90
C ARG A 430 -4.54 6.79 4.75
N THR A 431 -4.57 5.52 5.09
CA THR A 431 -3.53 4.77 5.78
C THR A 431 -2.19 4.82 5.07
N TYR A 432 -2.22 4.62 3.74
CA TYR A 432 -1.03 4.56 2.90
C TYR A 432 -0.47 5.93 2.56
N ALA A 433 -1.36 6.87 2.27
CA ALA A 433 -0.94 8.24 2.02
C ALA A 433 -0.12 8.80 3.19
N LEU A 434 -0.47 8.41 4.44
CA LEU A 434 0.24 8.83 5.65
C LEU A 434 1.62 8.16 5.84
N THR A 435 1.83 6.98 5.26
CA THR A 435 3.06 6.20 5.42
C THR A 435 4.03 6.39 4.24
N ILE A 436 3.50 6.44 3.02
CA ILE A 436 4.31 6.59 1.80
C ILE A 436 4.69 8.06 1.55
N PHE A 437 3.76 8.97 1.84
CA PHE A 437 3.92 10.41 1.63
C PHE A 437 4.02 11.16 2.95
N GLY A 438 4.79 10.63 3.91
CA GLY A 438 4.87 11.15 5.29
C GLY A 438 5.18 12.63 5.41
N ASP A 439 5.78 13.23 4.40
CA ASP A 439 6.11 14.65 4.29
C ASP A 439 5.03 15.48 3.56
N MET A 440 4.03 14.84 2.92
CA MET A 440 2.95 15.53 2.20
C MET A 440 1.72 15.76 3.09
N ASP A 441 1.04 16.88 2.86
CA ASP A 441 -0.32 17.10 3.33
C ASP A 441 -1.31 16.53 2.30
N VAL A 442 -2.50 16.07 2.74
CA VAL A 442 -3.45 15.37 1.85
C VAL A 442 -4.82 16.01 1.92
N SER A 443 -5.32 16.43 0.76
CA SER A 443 -6.71 16.87 0.55
C SER A 443 -7.50 15.81 -0.19
N ASN A 444 -8.69 15.44 0.31
CA ASN A 444 -9.55 14.42 -0.27
C ASN A 444 -10.84 15.05 -0.82
N ILE A 445 -11.16 14.75 -2.07
CA ILE A 445 -12.47 15.06 -2.67
C ILE A 445 -13.25 13.75 -2.78
N LYS A 446 -14.15 13.51 -1.84
CA LYS A 446 -15.01 12.32 -1.79
C LYS A 446 -16.37 12.57 -2.42
N GLU A 447 -16.88 13.79 -2.29
CA GLU A 447 -18.17 14.17 -2.83
C GLU A 447 -18.14 14.12 -4.36
N ARG A 448 -19.15 13.49 -4.96
CA ARG A 448 -19.33 13.50 -6.41
C ARG A 448 -20.06 14.78 -6.83
N PRO A 449 -19.64 15.47 -7.91
CA PRO A 449 -20.38 16.60 -8.47
C PRO A 449 -21.81 16.17 -8.84
N LYS A 450 -22.77 17.10 -8.68
CA LYS A 450 -24.17 16.87 -9.06
C LYS A 450 -24.27 16.58 -10.55
N GLY A 451 -25.10 15.61 -10.94
CA GLY A 451 -25.34 15.22 -12.33
C GLY A 451 -24.57 14.01 -12.83
N ARG A 452 -23.57 13.52 -12.11
CA ARG A 452 -22.88 12.28 -12.47
C ARG A 452 -23.73 11.07 -12.10
N GLN A 453 -24.07 10.26 -13.10
CA GLN A 453 -24.87 9.05 -12.91
C GLN A 453 -24.01 7.89 -12.38
N LYS A 454 -24.66 6.96 -11.68
CA LYS A 454 -24.07 5.69 -11.31
C LYS A 454 -23.79 4.87 -12.58
N ILE A 455 -22.67 4.17 -12.61
CA ILE A 455 -22.32 3.25 -13.70
C ILE A 455 -22.72 1.85 -13.27
N ASP A 456 -23.67 1.26 -13.98
CA ASP A 456 -24.11 -0.10 -13.72
C ASP A 456 -22.98 -1.08 -14.10
N THR A 457 -22.53 -1.89 -13.15
CA THR A 457 -21.43 -2.84 -13.37
C THR A 457 -21.96 -4.26 -13.37
N TYR A 458 -21.63 -5.04 -14.39
CA TYR A 458 -22.06 -6.43 -14.57
C TYR A 458 -20.84 -7.33 -14.70
N VAL A 459 -20.88 -8.49 -14.05
CA VAL A 459 -19.92 -9.56 -14.24
C VAL A 459 -20.56 -10.64 -15.11
N LYS A 460 -19.92 -10.96 -16.24
CA LYS A 460 -20.40 -11.94 -17.24
C LYS A 460 -19.34 -13.00 -17.51
N LYS A 461 -19.77 -14.23 -17.76
CA LYS A 461 -18.89 -15.32 -18.16
C LYS A 461 -18.68 -15.35 -19.68
N ASN A 462 -17.62 -15.99 -20.16
CA ASN A 462 -17.36 -16.13 -21.59
C ASN A 462 -18.48 -16.83 -22.36
N ASN A 463 -19.22 -17.74 -21.71
CA ASN A 463 -20.40 -18.39 -22.33
C ASN A 463 -21.61 -17.46 -22.47
N GLU A 464 -21.63 -16.30 -21.80
CA GLU A 464 -22.65 -15.24 -21.89
C GLU A 464 -22.27 -14.13 -22.89
N ILE A 465 -21.30 -14.35 -23.78
CA ILE A 465 -20.80 -13.33 -24.71
C ILE A 465 -21.91 -12.78 -25.62
N LYS A 466 -22.94 -13.56 -25.92
CA LYS A 466 -24.09 -13.08 -26.70
C LYS A 466 -24.83 -11.94 -26.00
N ASP A 467 -25.07 -12.07 -24.71
CA ASP A 467 -25.71 -11.03 -23.91
C ASP A 467 -24.87 -9.76 -23.92
N VAL A 468 -23.54 -9.89 -23.78
CA VAL A 468 -22.60 -8.76 -23.84
C VAL A 468 -22.68 -8.04 -25.18
N LEU A 469 -22.67 -8.79 -26.28
CA LEU A 469 -22.81 -8.22 -27.61
C LEU A 469 -24.17 -7.52 -27.84
N GLU A 470 -25.24 -8.09 -27.30
CA GLU A 470 -26.58 -7.48 -27.34
C GLU A 470 -26.63 -6.18 -26.53
N MET A 471 -26.03 -6.15 -25.35
CA MET A 471 -25.90 -4.93 -24.54
C MET A 471 -25.12 -3.84 -25.29
N MET A 472 -24.00 -4.18 -25.90
CA MET A 472 -23.21 -3.25 -26.74
C MET A 472 -24.02 -2.77 -27.95
N TYR A 473 -24.71 -3.67 -28.65
CA TYR A 473 -25.51 -3.33 -29.84
C TYR A 473 -26.63 -2.34 -29.52
N LYS A 474 -27.29 -2.50 -28.38
CA LYS A 474 -28.34 -1.59 -27.92
C LYS A 474 -27.81 -0.15 -27.78
N GLU A 475 -26.64 0.03 -27.21
CA GLU A 475 -26.01 1.34 -27.07
C GLU A 475 -25.53 1.91 -28.40
N LEU A 476 -24.91 1.10 -29.26
CA LEU A 476 -24.48 1.50 -30.57
C LEU A 476 -25.67 1.93 -31.45
N LYS A 477 -26.80 1.23 -31.38
CA LYS A 477 -28.03 1.55 -32.06
C LYS A 477 -28.65 2.87 -31.56
N ALA A 478 -28.42 3.21 -30.29
CA ALA A 478 -28.83 4.48 -29.71
C ALA A 478 -27.90 5.65 -30.10
N GLY A 479 -26.84 5.38 -30.87
CA GLY A 479 -25.86 6.39 -31.30
C GLY A 479 -24.71 6.61 -30.32
N HIS A 480 -24.62 5.79 -29.27
CA HIS A 480 -23.54 5.84 -28.28
C HIS A 480 -22.30 5.07 -28.75
N GLN A 481 -21.20 5.27 -28.03
CA GLN A 481 -19.91 4.64 -28.29
C GLN A 481 -19.51 3.65 -27.23
N VAL A 482 -18.65 2.69 -27.62
CA VAL A 482 -18.23 1.56 -26.78
C VAL A 482 -16.71 1.49 -26.70
N TYR A 483 -16.19 1.36 -25.50
CA TYR A 483 -14.83 0.93 -25.24
C TYR A 483 -14.78 -0.59 -25.05
N VAL A 484 -13.80 -1.24 -25.70
CA VAL A 484 -13.50 -2.65 -25.54
C VAL A 484 -12.05 -2.80 -25.09
N ILE A 485 -11.82 -3.39 -23.94
CA ILE A 485 -10.48 -3.51 -23.33
C ILE A 485 -10.03 -4.96 -23.37
N ALA A 486 -8.81 -5.16 -23.91
CA ALA A 486 -8.10 -6.43 -23.87
C ALA A 486 -6.95 -6.39 -22.86
N PRO A 487 -6.65 -7.48 -22.13
CA PRO A 487 -5.51 -7.54 -21.21
C PRO A 487 -4.19 -7.56 -21.97
N LEU A 488 -3.13 -7.06 -21.31
CA LEU A 488 -1.75 -7.25 -21.73
C LEU A 488 -1.30 -8.67 -21.33
N ILE A 489 -0.60 -9.39 -22.19
CA ILE A 489 0.00 -10.69 -21.86
C ILE A 489 1.51 -10.48 -21.67
N GLU A 490 2.02 -10.70 -20.47
CA GLU A 490 3.41 -10.42 -20.08
C GLU A 490 4.47 -11.32 -20.77
N GLU A 491 4.09 -12.43 -21.38
CA GLU A 491 5.07 -13.47 -21.82
C GLU A 491 5.68 -13.30 -23.22
N SER A 492 5.17 -12.45 -24.10
CA SER A 492 5.84 -12.10 -25.35
C SER A 492 5.37 -10.78 -25.95
N GLU A 493 6.30 -9.99 -26.48
CA GLU A 493 6.01 -8.70 -27.12
C GLU A 493 5.05 -8.78 -28.33
N ASN A 494 4.84 -9.95 -28.89
CA ASN A 494 3.96 -10.16 -30.04
C ASN A 494 2.54 -10.61 -29.65
N SER A 495 2.33 -11.14 -28.45
CA SER A 495 1.02 -11.66 -27.99
C SER A 495 -0.04 -10.57 -27.78
N ASP A 496 0.36 -9.38 -27.32
CA ASP A 496 -0.56 -8.25 -27.08
C ASP A 496 -1.24 -7.76 -28.36
N LEU A 497 -0.47 -7.68 -29.45
CA LEU A 497 -0.98 -7.28 -30.76
C LEU A 497 -1.91 -8.34 -31.35
N THR A 498 -1.63 -9.62 -31.11
CA THR A 498 -2.46 -10.73 -31.55
C THR A 498 -3.85 -10.66 -30.92
N ASN A 499 -3.92 -10.51 -29.60
CA ASN A 499 -5.20 -10.45 -28.87
C ASN A 499 -6.08 -9.26 -29.29
N VAL A 500 -5.49 -8.07 -29.43
CA VAL A 500 -6.24 -6.87 -29.84
C VAL A 500 -6.75 -7.01 -31.27
N ASN A 501 -5.95 -7.60 -32.16
CA ASN A 501 -6.35 -7.85 -33.55
C ASN A 501 -7.41 -8.96 -33.66
N GLU A 502 -7.28 -10.04 -32.90
CA GLU A 502 -8.29 -11.10 -32.83
C GLU A 502 -9.63 -10.55 -32.33
N LEU A 503 -9.59 -9.71 -31.29
CA LEU A 503 -10.78 -9.07 -30.76
C LEU A 503 -11.40 -8.10 -31.77
N LYS A 504 -10.59 -7.38 -32.57
CA LYS A 504 -11.09 -6.55 -33.69
C LYS A 504 -11.83 -7.38 -34.73
N GLU A 505 -11.27 -8.52 -35.13
CA GLU A 505 -11.94 -9.40 -36.11
C GLU A 505 -13.23 -10.00 -35.53
N GLN A 506 -13.25 -10.38 -34.26
CA GLN A 506 -14.46 -10.83 -33.57
C GLN A 506 -15.54 -9.74 -33.54
N MET A 507 -15.16 -8.50 -33.21
CA MET A 507 -16.09 -7.35 -33.20
C MET A 507 -16.60 -7.01 -34.61
N LYS A 508 -15.75 -7.13 -35.66
CA LYS A 508 -16.18 -6.98 -37.04
C LYS A 508 -17.19 -8.06 -37.47
N LEU A 509 -16.98 -9.30 -37.03
CA LEU A 509 -17.92 -10.40 -37.29
C LEU A 509 -19.27 -10.16 -36.58
N ALA A 510 -19.24 -9.63 -35.35
CA ALA A 510 -20.42 -9.40 -34.54
C ALA A 510 -21.26 -8.18 -35.03
N PHE A 511 -20.59 -7.08 -35.40
CA PHE A 511 -21.25 -5.81 -35.71
C PHE A 511 -21.23 -5.44 -37.19
N GLY A 512 -20.54 -6.22 -38.00
CA GLY A 512 -20.47 -6.03 -39.45
C GLY A 512 -19.82 -4.71 -39.87
N SER A 513 -20.22 -4.21 -41.04
CA SER A 513 -19.74 -2.92 -41.58
C SER A 513 -20.54 -1.71 -41.09
N GLN A 514 -21.51 -1.91 -40.19
CA GLN A 514 -22.40 -0.82 -39.73
C GLN A 514 -21.70 0.19 -38.82
N TYR A 515 -20.66 -0.26 -38.09
CA TYR A 515 -19.95 0.57 -37.10
C TYR A 515 -18.45 0.56 -37.41
N LYS A 516 -17.83 1.74 -37.33
CA LYS A 516 -16.38 1.87 -37.50
C LYS A 516 -15.68 1.43 -36.21
N ILE A 517 -14.76 0.45 -36.36
CA ILE A 517 -13.99 -0.14 -35.26
C ILE A 517 -12.52 0.20 -35.45
N ASP A 518 -11.91 0.75 -34.45
CA ASP A 518 -10.48 1.02 -34.50
C ASP A 518 -9.75 0.60 -33.22
N ILE A 519 -8.41 0.57 -33.29
CA ILE A 519 -7.53 0.04 -32.24
C ILE A 519 -6.59 1.12 -31.75
N VAL A 520 -6.37 1.19 -30.41
CA VAL A 520 -5.31 1.97 -29.79
C VAL A 520 -4.50 1.10 -28.83
N HIS A 521 -3.18 1.04 -28.98
CA HIS A 521 -2.29 0.27 -28.10
C HIS A 521 -0.96 0.99 -27.83
N GLY A 522 -0.21 0.54 -26.81
CA GLY A 522 0.99 1.19 -26.30
C GLY A 522 2.09 1.44 -27.34
N LYS A 523 2.27 0.51 -28.30
CA LYS A 523 3.34 0.54 -29.31
C LYS A 523 3.08 1.51 -30.48
N MET A 524 1.89 2.08 -30.60
CA MET A 524 1.58 3.05 -31.67
C MET A 524 2.34 4.36 -31.44
N ALA A 525 2.76 5.01 -32.53
CA ALA A 525 3.29 6.37 -32.46
C ALA A 525 2.28 7.35 -31.86
N SER A 526 2.75 8.35 -31.09
CA SER A 526 1.88 9.28 -30.38
C SER A 526 0.87 9.94 -31.31
N GLY A 527 1.29 10.47 -32.47
CA GLY A 527 0.40 11.09 -33.43
C GLY A 527 -0.70 10.18 -33.99
N ALA A 528 -0.42 8.88 -34.16
CA ALA A 528 -1.44 7.92 -34.60
C ALA A 528 -2.48 7.64 -33.50
N LYS A 529 -2.03 7.55 -32.24
CA LYS A 529 -2.93 7.44 -31.07
C LYS A 529 -3.85 8.65 -30.98
N ASP A 530 -3.27 9.84 -31.09
CA ASP A 530 -3.99 11.12 -31.00
C ASP A 530 -5.04 11.26 -32.11
N MET A 531 -4.71 10.84 -33.34
CA MET A 531 -5.63 10.84 -34.45
C MET A 531 -6.84 9.94 -34.19
N ILE A 532 -6.62 8.69 -33.77
CA ILE A 532 -7.72 7.74 -33.52
C ILE A 532 -8.57 8.21 -32.32
N MET A 533 -7.94 8.70 -31.27
CA MET A 533 -8.66 9.23 -30.12
C MET A 533 -9.52 10.44 -30.46
N ASN A 534 -9.05 11.32 -31.35
CA ASN A 534 -9.84 12.44 -31.86
C ASN A 534 -11.01 11.97 -32.72
N GLN A 535 -10.80 10.97 -33.59
CA GLN A 535 -11.88 10.36 -34.38
C GLN A 535 -12.94 9.71 -33.45
N PHE A 536 -12.51 9.06 -32.39
CA PHE A 536 -13.42 8.49 -31.38
C PHE A 536 -14.17 9.60 -30.64
N LYS A 537 -13.49 10.65 -30.23
CA LYS A 537 -14.13 11.81 -29.57
C LYS A 537 -15.19 12.48 -30.46
N ASN A 538 -14.95 12.56 -31.74
CA ASN A 538 -15.85 13.14 -32.73
C ASN A 538 -16.96 12.17 -33.22
N ASN A 539 -17.06 10.98 -32.62
CA ASN A 539 -17.99 9.90 -33.00
C ASN A 539 -17.81 9.42 -34.47
N GLU A 540 -16.61 9.56 -35.03
CA GLU A 540 -16.23 8.95 -36.31
C GLU A 540 -15.91 7.48 -36.19
N VAL A 541 -15.48 7.04 -35.00
CA VAL A 541 -15.27 5.66 -34.57
C VAL A 541 -16.27 5.35 -33.48
N GLN A 542 -17.04 4.25 -33.58
CA GLN A 542 -18.07 3.87 -32.62
C GLN A 542 -17.59 2.83 -31.62
N ILE A 543 -16.65 1.95 -32.02
CA ILE A 543 -16.08 0.93 -31.12
C ILE A 543 -14.56 1.15 -31.10
N LEU A 544 -14.04 1.47 -29.93
CA LEU A 544 -12.61 1.62 -29.71
C LEU A 544 -12.07 0.43 -28.90
N ILE A 545 -11.23 -0.38 -29.54
CA ILE A 545 -10.55 -1.50 -28.90
C ILE A 545 -9.19 -1.02 -28.40
N SER A 546 -8.88 -1.30 -27.14
CA SER A 546 -7.62 -0.85 -26.55
C SER A 546 -7.07 -1.81 -25.50
N THR A 547 -5.78 -1.68 -25.25
CA THR A 547 -5.15 -2.17 -24.03
C THR A 547 -5.33 -1.13 -22.90
N THR A 548 -4.60 -1.24 -21.80
CA THR A 548 -4.64 -0.29 -20.66
C THR A 548 -4.33 1.17 -21.01
N VAL A 549 -3.93 1.46 -22.26
CA VAL A 549 -3.58 2.83 -22.72
C VAL A 549 -4.75 3.82 -22.60
N VAL A 550 -6.00 3.35 -22.63
CA VAL A 550 -7.21 4.18 -22.42
C VAL A 550 -7.35 4.68 -20.97
N GLU A 551 -6.53 4.21 -20.04
CA GLU A 551 -6.45 4.82 -18.68
C GLU A 551 -6.10 6.31 -18.74
N VAL A 552 -5.59 6.80 -19.87
CA VAL A 552 -5.20 8.21 -20.07
C VAL A 552 -6.41 9.05 -20.40
N GLY A 553 -6.88 9.77 -19.46
CA GLY A 553 -7.80 10.86 -19.21
C GLY A 553 -8.63 11.55 -20.30
N VAL A 554 -8.75 11.02 -21.51
CA VAL A 554 -9.57 11.65 -22.58
C VAL A 554 -11.05 11.55 -22.21
N ASP A 555 -11.73 12.69 -22.27
CA ASP A 555 -13.15 12.77 -21.98
C ASP A 555 -13.97 12.56 -23.26
N VAL A 556 -14.78 11.48 -23.27
CA VAL A 556 -15.72 11.17 -24.38
C VAL A 556 -17.12 10.96 -23.78
N PRO A 557 -17.92 12.06 -23.68
CA PRO A 557 -19.24 12.01 -23.04
C PRO A 557 -20.23 11.04 -23.69
N ASN A 558 -20.06 10.76 -24.99
CA ASN A 558 -20.92 9.85 -25.76
C ASN A 558 -20.59 8.36 -25.56
N ALA A 559 -19.47 8.03 -24.90
CA ALA A 559 -19.11 6.65 -24.59
C ALA A 559 -19.87 6.17 -23.33
N THR A 560 -20.83 5.26 -23.51
CA THR A 560 -21.70 4.76 -22.44
C THR A 560 -21.38 3.35 -22.00
N THR A 561 -20.63 2.58 -22.79
CA THR A 561 -20.31 1.19 -22.47
C THR A 561 -18.81 0.96 -22.40
N MET A 562 -18.38 0.28 -21.34
CA MET A 562 -17.03 -0.24 -21.14
C MET A 562 -17.11 -1.77 -21.04
N ALA A 563 -16.59 -2.49 -22.03
CA ALA A 563 -16.48 -3.95 -21.99
C ALA A 563 -15.02 -4.37 -21.77
N ILE A 564 -14.74 -5.12 -20.69
CA ILE A 564 -13.39 -5.52 -20.31
C ILE A 564 -13.29 -7.04 -20.37
N PHE A 565 -12.51 -7.55 -21.29
CA PHE A 565 -12.24 -8.98 -21.49
C PHE A 565 -11.14 -9.45 -20.53
N ASP A 566 -11.23 -10.70 -20.07
CA ASP A 566 -10.35 -11.30 -19.06
C ASP A 566 -10.15 -10.35 -17.86
N ALA A 567 -11.25 -9.83 -17.35
CA ALA A 567 -11.25 -8.77 -16.32
C ALA A 567 -10.53 -9.17 -15.02
N ASP A 568 -10.41 -10.46 -14.73
CA ASP A 568 -9.67 -10.99 -13.59
C ASP A 568 -8.15 -10.77 -13.66
N ARG A 569 -7.61 -10.45 -14.83
CA ARG A 569 -6.19 -10.11 -15.00
C ARG A 569 -5.84 -8.68 -14.58
N PHE A 570 -6.85 -7.82 -14.41
CA PHE A 570 -6.64 -6.43 -14.03
C PHE A 570 -6.70 -6.26 -12.50
N GLY A 571 -5.88 -5.35 -11.98
CA GLY A 571 -6.01 -4.89 -10.59
C GLY A 571 -7.30 -4.09 -10.37
N LEU A 572 -7.83 -4.08 -9.13
CA LEU A 572 -9.04 -3.34 -8.77
C LEU A 572 -8.96 -1.85 -9.11
N SER A 573 -7.82 -1.22 -8.83
CA SER A 573 -7.59 0.19 -9.14
C SER A 573 -7.67 0.46 -10.65
N THR A 574 -7.11 -0.43 -11.48
CA THR A 574 -7.18 -0.33 -12.95
C THR A 574 -8.61 -0.52 -13.46
N LEU A 575 -9.34 -1.53 -12.96
CA LEU A 575 -10.75 -1.74 -13.31
C LEU A 575 -11.60 -0.51 -12.96
N HIS A 576 -11.37 0.08 -11.79
CA HIS A 576 -12.08 1.28 -11.37
C HIS A 576 -11.76 2.49 -12.27
N GLN A 577 -10.49 2.70 -12.64
CA GLN A 577 -10.10 3.76 -13.57
C GLN A 577 -10.73 3.58 -14.95
N LEU A 578 -10.74 2.35 -15.48
CA LEU A 578 -11.38 2.01 -16.75
C LEU A 578 -12.90 2.25 -16.66
N ARG A 579 -13.57 1.77 -15.62
CA ARG A 579 -14.99 2.05 -15.39
C ARG A 579 -15.28 3.56 -15.39
N GLY A 580 -14.43 4.36 -14.78
CA GLY A 580 -14.56 5.80 -14.73
C GLY A 580 -14.40 6.55 -16.07
N ARG A 581 -14.05 5.83 -17.17
CA ARG A 581 -13.99 6.41 -18.53
C ARG A 581 -15.35 6.56 -19.19
N VAL A 582 -16.36 5.86 -18.72
CA VAL A 582 -17.77 6.04 -19.13
C VAL A 582 -18.54 6.78 -18.02
N GLY A 583 -19.78 7.18 -18.29
CA GLY A 583 -20.61 7.93 -17.35
C GLY A 583 -20.21 9.39 -17.19
N ARG A 584 -19.66 10.01 -18.24
CA ARG A 584 -19.29 11.41 -18.28
C ARG A 584 -20.33 12.32 -18.96
N GLY A 585 -21.30 11.71 -19.63
CA GLY A 585 -22.46 12.34 -20.23
C GLY A 585 -23.69 12.26 -19.33
N THR A 586 -24.84 12.63 -19.92
CA THR A 586 -26.17 12.56 -19.28
C THR A 586 -26.85 11.20 -19.42
N SER A 587 -26.34 10.35 -20.33
CA SER A 587 -26.88 9.02 -20.60
C SER A 587 -26.43 8.00 -19.54
N LYS A 588 -27.30 7.03 -19.24
CA LYS A 588 -26.92 5.90 -18.38
C LYS A 588 -25.74 5.14 -18.99
N SER A 589 -24.83 4.72 -18.16
CA SER A 589 -23.62 4.04 -18.60
C SER A 589 -23.41 2.74 -17.86
N GLN A 590 -22.72 1.81 -18.53
CA GLN A 590 -22.49 0.45 -18.02
C GLN A 590 -21.04 0.02 -18.19
N CYS A 591 -20.58 -0.83 -17.27
CA CYS A 591 -19.29 -1.50 -17.30
C CYS A 591 -19.51 -3.01 -17.23
N ILE A 592 -19.03 -3.74 -18.23
CA ILE A 592 -19.21 -5.18 -18.35
C ILE A 592 -17.85 -5.85 -18.17
N LEU A 593 -17.70 -6.61 -17.10
CA LEU A 593 -16.49 -7.35 -16.76
C LEU A 593 -16.67 -8.79 -17.22
N ILE A 594 -15.88 -9.25 -18.19
CA ILE A 594 -16.00 -10.57 -18.79
C ILE A 594 -14.87 -11.45 -18.25
N SER A 595 -15.22 -12.54 -17.55
CA SER A 595 -14.24 -13.51 -17.02
C SER A 595 -14.93 -14.79 -16.55
N ASP A 596 -14.28 -15.93 -16.73
CA ASP A 596 -14.73 -17.22 -16.13
C ASP A 596 -14.27 -17.39 -14.68
N SER A 597 -13.45 -16.48 -14.16
CA SER A 597 -12.93 -16.51 -12.81
C SER A 597 -13.91 -15.96 -11.79
N ASP A 598 -14.05 -16.64 -10.65
CA ASP A 598 -14.83 -16.18 -9.47
C ASP A 598 -14.02 -15.23 -8.55
N ALA A 599 -13.08 -14.45 -9.13
CA ALA A 599 -12.19 -13.60 -8.38
C ALA A 599 -12.94 -12.56 -7.54
N GLU A 600 -12.61 -12.45 -6.25
CA GLU A 600 -13.26 -11.53 -5.30
C GLU A 600 -13.23 -10.07 -5.77
N ARG A 601 -12.18 -9.69 -6.53
CA ARG A 601 -12.06 -8.34 -7.11
C ARG A 601 -13.19 -7.98 -8.07
N LEU A 602 -13.73 -8.94 -8.81
CA LEU A 602 -14.86 -8.70 -9.74
C LEU A 602 -16.15 -8.46 -8.96
N LYS A 603 -16.39 -9.23 -7.89
CA LYS A 603 -17.55 -9.07 -6.98
C LYS A 603 -17.51 -7.72 -6.27
N ILE A 604 -16.30 -7.25 -5.89
CA ILE A 604 -16.13 -5.92 -5.31
C ILE A 604 -16.51 -4.83 -6.33
N MET A 605 -16.05 -4.94 -7.57
CA MET A 605 -16.37 -3.97 -8.62
C MET A 605 -17.87 -3.90 -8.94
N GLU A 606 -18.60 -5.01 -8.82
CA GLU A 606 -20.04 -5.08 -9.05
C GLU A 606 -20.85 -4.40 -7.94
N ARG A 607 -20.44 -4.57 -6.67
CA ARG A 607 -21.18 -4.05 -5.51
C ARG A 607 -20.79 -2.61 -5.12
N GLU A 608 -19.53 -2.19 -5.40
CA GLU A 608 -18.97 -0.94 -4.90
C GLU A 608 -18.74 0.07 -6.02
N ASP A 609 -19.15 1.32 -5.76
CA ASP A 609 -18.97 2.45 -6.68
C ASP A 609 -17.94 3.46 -6.19
N ASP A 610 -17.69 3.51 -4.87
CA ASP A 610 -16.79 4.49 -4.25
C ASP A 610 -15.34 4.09 -4.48
N GLY A 611 -14.58 4.95 -5.19
CA GLY A 611 -13.16 4.71 -5.47
C GLY A 611 -12.29 4.61 -4.22
N PHE A 612 -12.66 5.26 -3.11
CA PHE A 612 -11.94 5.13 -1.84
C PHE A 612 -12.17 3.74 -1.21
N VAL A 613 -13.41 3.24 -1.23
CA VAL A 613 -13.73 1.90 -0.75
C VAL A 613 -13.05 0.84 -1.60
N ILE A 614 -13.12 0.97 -2.94
CA ILE A 614 -12.46 0.06 -3.87
C ILE A 614 -10.94 0.05 -3.64
N SER A 615 -10.35 1.20 -3.39
CA SER A 615 -8.91 1.28 -3.09
C SER A 615 -8.55 0.61 -1.76
N GLU A 616 -9.41 0.74 -0.73
CA GLU A 616 -9.24 0.02 0.54
C GLU A 616 -9.35 -1.51 0.35
N GLU A 617 -10.29 -1.97 -0.48
CA GLU A 617 -10.44 -3.40 -0.80
C GLU A 617 -9.28 -3.92 -1.67
N ASP A 618 -8.82 -3.15 -2.68
CA ASP A 618 -7.62 -3.49 -3.46
C ASP A 618 -6.41 -3.69 -2.56
N PHE A 619 -6.27 -2.81 -1.58
CA PHE A 619 -5.25 -2.90 -0.57
C PHE A 619 -5.36 -4.15 0.32
N LYS A 620 -6.59 -4.55 0.67
CA LYS A 620 -6.82 -5.79 1.43
C LYS A 620 -6.47 -7.04 0.62
N LEU A 621 -6.70 -7.03 -0.69
CA LEU A 621 -6.45 -8.19 -1.57
C LEU A 621 -4.96 -8.35 -1.94
N ARG A 622 -4.27 -7.25 -2.21
CA ARG A 622 -2.84 -7.28 -2.56
C ARG A 622 -1.99 -7.55 -1.35
N GLY A 623 -1.55 -8.60 -0.96
CA GLY A 623 -0.64 -8.85 0.20
C GLY A 623 0.54 -7.86 0.33
N HIS A 624 1.38 -8.03 1.35
CA HIS A 624 2.46 -7.10 1.74
C HIS A 624 3.58 -6.89 0.69
N GLY A 625 3.70 -7.76 -0.33
CA GLY A 625 4.86 -7.79 -1.24
C GLY A 625 4.79 -6.85 -2.44
N ASP A 626 3.60 -6.58 -2.97
CA ASP A 626 3.47 -6.03 -4.33
C ASP A 626 3.32 -4.50 -4.42
N LEU A 627 3.00 -3.82 -3.33
CA LEU A 627 2.78 -2.37 -3.32
C LEU A 627 4.03 -1.53 -3.07
N PHE A 628 4.98 -2.10 -2.38
CA PHE A 628 6.33 -1.58 -2.34
C PHE A 628 7.12 -2.29 -3.44
N GLY A 629 6.95 -1.86 -4.70
CA GLY A 629 7.85 -2.31 -5.75
C GLY A 629 9.26 -2.25 -5.19
N THR A 630 9.95 -3.39 -5.16
CA THR A 630 11.26 -3.64 -4.54
C THR A 630 12.38 -2.66 -4.94
N LYS A 631 12.04 -1.61 -5.70
CA LYS A 631 12.96 -0.58 -6.21
C LYS A 631 12.62 0.87 -5.82
N GLN A 632 11.46 1.18 -5.21
CA GLN A 632 11.05 2.59 -4.98
C GLN A 632 10.88 3.03 -3.52
N SER A 633 10.71 2.11 -2.58
CA SER A 633 10.72 2.40 -1.15
C SER A 633 11.65 1.42 -0.48
N GLY A 634 12.72 1.91 0.15
CA GLY A 634 13.58 1.10 0.99
C GLY A 634 12.71 0.32 1.98
N ASP A 635 13.03 -0.97 2.16
CA ASP A 635 12.29 -1.96 2.93
C ASP A 635 11.74 -1.43 4.27
N MET A 636 10.46 -1.02 4.28
CA MET A 636 9.73 -0.82 5.54
C MET A 636 9.24 -2.17 6.02
N THR A 637 10.11 -2.95 6.65
CA THR A 637 9.72 -4.21 7.28
C THR A 637 9.52 -3.99 8.76
N PHE A 638 8.25 -3.98 9.20
CA PHE A 638 7.92 -4.05 10.62
C PHE A 638 8.15 -5.48 11.12
N LYS A 639 8.66 -5.60 12.36
CA LYS A 639 8.92 -6.89 12.99
C LYS A 639 7.63 -7.57 13.50
N ILE A 640 6.65 -6.78 13.98
CA ILE A 640 5.41 -7.28 14.57
C ILE A 640 4.17 -6.51 14.12
N ALA A 641 4.29 -5.22 13.85
CA ALA A 641 3.17 -4.39 13.39
C ALA A 641 2.83 -4.65 11.93
N ASN A 642 1.57 -4.42 11.60
CA ASN A 642 1.06 -4.52 10.25
C ASN A 642 0.17 -3.32 9.98
N ILE A 643 0.61 -2.41 9.11
CA ILE A 643 -0.09 -1.15 8.83
C ILE A 643 -1.56 -1.37 8.49
N LYS A 644 -1.89 -2.43 7.76
CA LYS A 644 -3.25 -2.78 7.35
C LYS A 644 -4.12 -3.21 8.54
N ASN A 645 -3.64 -4.19 9.29
CA ASN A 645 -4.42 -4.81 10.36
C ASN A 645 -4.42 -3.95 11.64
N ASP A 646 -3.38 -3.13 11.83
CA ASP A 646 -3.14 -2.35 13.03
C ASP A 646 -3.43 -0.85 12.83
N TYR A 647 -4.29 -0.51 11.87
CA TYR A 647 -4.60 0.88 11.49
C TYR A 647 -5.04 1.77 12.65
N LYS A 648 -5.87 1.26 13.56
CA LYS A 648 -6.31 2.02 14.74
C LYS A 648 -5.13 2.37 15.63
N ILE A 649 -4.19 1.43 15.78
CA ILE A 649 -2.96 1.63 16.57
C ILE A 649 -2.07 2.67 15.87
N LEU A 650 -1.94 2.59 14.53
CA LEU A 650 -1.17 3.54 13.74
C LEU A 650 -1.70 4.98 13.87
N LEU A 651 -3.03 5.18 13.78
CA LEU A 651 -3.62 6.51 13.96
C LEU A 651 -3.36 7.08 15.35
N GLN A 652 -3.44 6.24 16.38
CA GLN A 652 -3.18 6.66 17.75
C GLN A 652 -1.69 6.99 17.93
N ALA A 653 -0.80 6.14 17.45
CA ALA A 653 0.64 6.36 17.46
C ALA A 653 1.04 7.65 16.71
N LYS A 654 0.39 7.94 15.59
CA LYS A 654 0.59 9.20 14.84
C LYS A 654 0.21 10.42 15.66
N LYS A 655 -0.95 10.39 16.31
CA LYS A 655 -1.42 11.50 17.15
C LYS A 655 -0.46 11.73 18.31
N ASP A 656 -0.18 10.68 19.06
CA ASP A 656 0.65 10.75 20.26
C ASP A 656 2.11 11.15 19.94
N SER A 657 2.69 10.59 18.88
CA SER A 657 4.05 10.96 18.46
C SER A 657 4.15 12.42 17.99
N LYS A 658 3.10 12.97 17.37
CA LYS A 658 3.04 14.37 17.00
C LYS A 658 2.90 15.26 18.22
N GLU A 659 2.02 14.91 19.17
CA GLU A 659 1.84 15.63 20.43
C GLU A 659 3.16 15.64 21.22
N TYR A 660 3.81 14.49 21.38
CA TYR A 660 5.09 14.37 22.08
C TYR A 660 6.22 15.17 21.43
N LEU A 661 6.29 15.16 20.09
CA LEU A 661 7.29 15.93 19.34
C LEU A 661 7.12 17.46 19.55
N LEU A 662 5.87 17.93 19.59
CA LEU A 662 5.56 19.37 19.68
C LEU A 662 5.55 19.87 21.13
N ASP A 663 5.49 19.01 22.12
CA ASP A 663 5.50 19.37 23.51
C ASP A 663 6.90 19.85 23.94
N LYS A 664 7.02 21.16 24.19
CA LYS A 664 8.27 21.78 24.64
C LYS A 664 8.68 21.37 26.05
N SER A 665 7.74 20.93 26.89
CA SER A 665 8.05 20.46 28.25
C SER A 665 8.87 19.16 28.24
N THR A 666 8.87 18.44 27.12
CA THR A 666 9.63 17.20 26.93
C THR A 666 10.94 17.40 26.14
N ASP A 667 11.37 18.63 25.85
CA ASP A 667 12.57 18.88 25.04
C ASP A 667 13.86 18.38 25.72
N ASP A 668 13.87 18.34 27.06
CA ASP A 668 14.97 17.78 27.85
C ASP A 668 14.85 16.28 28.14
N ASP A 669 13.78 15.63 27.68
CA ASP A 669 13.56 14.21 27.85
C ASP A 669 14.65 13.41 27.11
N GLU A 670 15.36 12.56 27.85
CA GLU A 670 16.42 11.71 27.31
C GLU A 670 15.92 10.78 26.20
N LEU A 671 14.67 10.29 26.32
CA LEU A 671 14.05 9.44 25.31
C LEU A 671 13.80 10.22 24.00
N LYS A 672 13.32 11.47 24.11
CA LYS A 672 13.10 12.32 22.93
C LYS A 672 14.42 12.59 22.20
N LYS A 673 15.48 12.86 22.94
CA LYS A 673 16.85 13.01 22.38
C LYS A 673 17.30 11.72 21.67
N LYS A 674 17.17 10.57 22.32
CA LYS A 674 17.50 9.26 21.71
C LYS A 674 16.71 8.98 20.43
N LEU A 675 15.40 9.29 20.40
CA LEU A 675 14.58 9.15 19.20
C LEU A 675 15.05 10.06 18.06
N ILE A 676 15.44 11.30 18.36
CA ILE A 676 15.96 12.27 17.39
C ILE A 676 17.33 11.82 16.87
N ASP A 677 18.25 11.43 17.76
CA ASP A 677 19.58 10.97 17.41
C ASP A 677 19.54 9.76 16.48
N ALA A 678 18.68 8.80 16.77
CA ALA A 678 18.45 7.61 15.90
C ALA A 678 17.98 7.98 14.48
N ILE A 679 17.35 9.16 14.31
CA ILE A 679 16.91 9.66 12.99
C ILE A 679 18.02 10.40 12.28
N THR A 680 18.86 11.14 12.99
CA THR A 680 19.88 12.04 12.41
C THR A 680 21.17 11.32 12.05
N GLU A 681 21.48 10.22 12.73
CA GLU A 681 22.69 9.39 12.48
C GLU A 681 22.44 8.27 11.45
N GLY A 682 21.21 7.90 11.12
CA GLY A 682 20.81 6.92 10.08
C GLY A 682 20.45 7.60 8.79
#